data_5fa9aa7e7c30d0453bdcf4530563b9e1
#
_entry.id   5fa9aa7e7c30d0453bdcf4530563b9e1
#
_cell.length_a   1.000
_cell.length_b   1.000
_cell.length_c   1.000
_cell.angle_alpha   90.00
_cell.angle_beta   90.00
_cell.angle_gamma   90.00
#
_symmetry.space_group_name_H-M   'P 1'
#
loop_
_entity.id
_entity.type
_entity.pdbx_description
1 polymer ?
#
loop_
_entity_poly.entity_id
_entity_poly.type
_entity_poly.pdbx_seq_one_letter_code
_entity_poly.pdbx_strand_id
1 'polypeptide(L)'
;MKRSSAPLREDRPPSDTGPVSAQGSAVAGGGKLSVGGAVEGEPLLVLDNVSKSFPGVKALDAVSIVVFPGEVHGLIGENGAGKSTLMAVASGALEPDEGTVMINGEIIGADPQGARRAGLAIVRQEPALMPDLTVAENLYLGVSQDRRPSAAKMRSWAKERLAAWSSQITFDVDERVASLVPEHRFIVEIAKALAQEPSILVLDEPTEHLAAEDVTRLFENVRKLCSQGKSVVYISHRIREVREISNRVTVLRDGQAQGTHDTHSLTEQQIVDLIVGRAVDTTFPAKTGPSSDIAVLALSDFSGPGFDDVTLSVRPGEIIGFAGIDGNGQREALRALAGMTGATDRVEVAGKTVSVRGSNSAVDGGIVYLPGDRHREGIFAELTVRENFSVRSLTKYATAGFVRGSSESAAAKAAKAEFAVKTPSIETTIGSLSGGNQQKIVLASVLAAAPKVLLVDEPTQGVDIGARMEIYEQLRAVAAAGTAIVVRSSDATEVAGLCDRVFVFSRGKVVAELAGSDVTEVGITRSVLTATSTRDKRTRSAGGIWKWLDKDNAPAYLIGATIIGLAFYASVLSPFYATERNFSSILALVATLALVALGQQVLMMTGGIDLSVGPLMGLTVVIASFYLVDGTSPGLQLWGWIAIIGVALLVGLLNWALVELVGLHPMVATLATYMGIQAVSQTLRPTPGGLISAQITDAISAKIGFVPIAFLVVVIIALVLQFALYRTTWGLSLRAVGSRSEAARVVGVRPRLVRLSANLAASGLAGLAAILLMAQIGSGDASSGTNYTLQSIAAVVIGGASIFGGRGSFIGVVVGALLLTQVNAVTSFLNLSDAWQFYLLGGLTIIAVSAYSLSRKRAVAA
;
A
#
# COMPACT_ATOMS: atom_id res chain seq x y z
N MET A 1 46.26 24.41 21.36
CA MET A 1 47.17 25.42 20.77
C MET A 1 46.53 26.02 19.54
N LYS A 2 46.44 27.39 19.50
CA LYS A 2 46.08 28.31 18.41
C LYS A 2 44.65 28.14 17.80
N ARG A 3 43.61 28.84 18.15
CA ARG A 3 43.13 30.24 18.04
C ARG A 3 43.39 30.88 16.67
N SER A 4 42.26 31.23 16.00
CA SER A 4 42.03 32.48 15.25
C SER A 4 40.57 32.43 14.75
N SER A 5 39.65 33.13 15.28
CA SER A 5 39.21 34.53 15.27
C SER A 5 38.26 34.85 14.09
N ALA A 6 37.01 35.12 14.44
CA ALA A 6 35.95 35.76 13.62
C ALA A 6 36.12 37.28 13.58
N PRO A 7 35.45 38.02 12.71
CA PRO A 7 34.92 39.35 13.02
C PRO A 7 33.42 39.52 12.84
N LEU A 8 32.79 40.02 13.86
CA LEU A 8 32.00 41.21 14.18
C LEU A 8 30.88 41.63 13.16
N ARG A 9 29.68 41.60 13.73
CA ARG A 9 28.45 42.27 13.31
C ARG A 9 28.61 43.83 13.29
N GLU A 10 27.96 44.44 12.31
CA GLU A 10 27.54 45.85 12.39
C GLU A 10 26.02 45.92 12.52
N ASP A 11 25.56 46.68 13.53
CA ASP A 11 24.19 47.05 13.84
C ASP A 11 23.69 48.11 12.88
N ARG A 12 22.40 48.06 12.49
CA ARG A 12 21.58 49.15 12.08
C ARG A 12 20.22 49.13 12.74
N PRO A 13 19.69 50.30 13.15
CA PRO A 13 18.50 50.40 14.01
C PRO A 13 17.14 50.35 13.24
N PRO A 14 16.03 50.19 13.98
CA PRO A 14 14.71 49.99 13.39
C PRO A 14 14.08 51.31 12.98
N SER A 15 13.42 51.36 11.79
CA SER A 15 12.53 52.44 11.38
C SER A 15 11.08 51.97 11.44
N ASP A 16 10.33 52.68 12.29
CA ASP A 16 8.88 52.80 12.34
C ASP A 16 8.29 53.18 11.01
N THR A 17 7.24 52.48 10.55
CA THR A 17 6.16 53.08 9.74
C THR A 17 4.86 52.26 9.89
N GLY A 18 3.83 52.95 10.28
CA GLY A 18 2.47 52.45 10.46
C GLY A 18 1.71 52.09 9.17
N PRO A 19 0.42 51.79 9.25
CA PRO A 19 -0.32 51.02 8.28
C PRO A 19 -0.70 51.82 7.03
N VAL A 20 -0.40 51.27 5.84
CA VAL A 20 -0.89 51.81 4.56
C VAL A 20 -2.06 50.98 4.06
N SER A 21 -3.14 51.70 3.83
CA SER A 21 -4.40 51.26 3.25
C SER A 21 -4.24 50.64 1.86
N ALA A 22 -4.94 49.52 1.63
CA ALA A 22 -5.12 48.92 0.31
C ALA A 22 -5.93 49.84 -0.61
N GLN A 23 -5.30 50.28 -1.69
CA GLN A 23 -6.02 50.74 -2.91
C GLN A 23 -5.42 49.97 -4.09
N GLY A 24 -6.31 49.37 -4.85
CA GLY A 24 -5.98 48.54 -6.01
C GLY A 24 -5.32 49.35 -7.13
N SER A 25 -4.37 48.70 -7.77
CA SER A 25 -4.01 49.04 -9.15
C SER A 25 -3.90 47.75 -9.95
N ALA A 26 -4.83 47.58 -10.88
CA ALA A 26 -4.77 46.59 -11.94
C ALA A 26 -3.53 46.85 -12.78
N VAL A 27 -2.59 45.92 -12.80
CA VAL A 27 -1.52 45.90 -13.80
C VAL A 27 -1.93 44.92 -14.89
N ALA A 28 -2.50 45.49 -15.97
CA ALA A 28 -2.62 44.83 -17.25
C ALA A 28 -1.24 44.74 -17.88
N GLY A 29 -0.64 43.57 -17.80
CA GLY A 29 0.55 43.14 -18.55
C GLY A 29 0.19 41.96 -19.44
N GLY A 30 -0.51 42.26 -20.56
CA GLY A 30 -0.91 41.28 -21.55
C GLY A 30 0.27 40.75 -22.39
N GLY A 31 0.91 39.70 -21.96
CA GLY A 31 1.62 38.82 -22.85
C GLY A 31 0.60 37.85 -23.50
N LYS A 32 0.28 38.09 -24.78
CA LYS A 32 -0.56 37.20 -25.58
C LYS A 32 0.16 35.86 -25.70
N LEU A 33 -0.27 34.85 -24.90
CA LEU A 33 -0.05 33.44 -25.22
C LEU A 33 -0.75 33.18 -26.55
N SER A 34 0.01 32.89 -27.60
CA SER A 34 -0.52 32.51 -28.91
C SER A 34 -1.18 31.12 -28.81
N VAL A 35 -2.46 31.10 -28.52
CA VAL A 35 -3.29 29.89 -28.53
C VAL A 35 -3.79 29.71 -29.96
N GLY A 36 -3.24 28.74 -30.67
CA GLY A 36 -3.76 28.34 -31.99
C GLY A 36 -5.10 27.63 -31.79
N GLY A 37 -6.16 28.22 -32.32
CA GLY A 37 -7.52 27.71 -32.29
C GLY A 37 -8.40 28.44 -31.26
N ALA A 38 -9.46 29.10 -31.73
CA ALA A 38 -10.40 29.86 -30.89
C ALA A 38 -11.26 28.86 -30.09
N VAL A 39 -10.86 28.58 -28.84
CA VAL A 39 -11.74 27.99 -27.83
C VAL A 39 -12.34 29.14 -27.03
N GLU A 40 -13.65 29.32 -27.09
CA GLU A 40 -14.39 30.35 -26.33
C GLU A 40 -14.58 29.83 -24.87
N GLY A 41 -14.10 30.61 -23.88
CA GLY A 41 -14.37 30.39 -22.44
C GLY A 41 -13.18 30.72 -21.55
N GLU A 42 -13.44 31.02 -20.28
CA GLU A 42 -12.40 31.12 -19.27
C GLU A 42 -11.80 29.74 -18.99
N PRO A 43 -10.47 29.60 -18.89
CA PRO A 43 -9.84 28.30 -18.67
C PRO A 43 -10.15 27.75 -17.27
N LEU A 44 -10.40 26.45 -17.18
CA LEU A 44 -10.64 25.75 -15.90
C LEU A 44 -9.33 25.42 -15.18
N LEU A 45 -8.25 25.09 -15.92
CA LEU A 45 -6.93 24.82 -15.36
C LEU A 45 -5.90 25.65 -16.10
N VAL A 46 -5.08 26.37 -15.35
CA VAL A 46 -3.92 27.09 -15.86
C VAL A 46 -2.71 26.71 -15.02
N LEU A 47 -1.71 26.17 -15.68
CA LEU A 47 -0.37 26.01 -15.13
C LEU A 47 0.48 27.03 -15.86
N ASP A 48 1.09 27.96 -15.14
CA ASP A 48 1.88 29.03 -15.75
C ASP A 48 3.32 29.01 -15.27
N ASN A 49 4.25 28.74 -16.19
CA ASN A 49 5.70 28.70 -15.98
C ASN A 49 6.12 27.83 -14.78
N VAL A 50 5.48 26.67 -14.60
CA VAL A 50 5.71 25.78 -13.48
C VAL A 50 7.07 25.11 -13.58
N SER A 51 7.94 25.33 -12.58
CA SER A 51 9.24 24.69 -12.43
C SER A 51 9.32 23.88 -11.15
N LYS A 52 10.00 22.73 -11.20
CA LYS A 52 10.25 21.88 -10.02
C LYS A 52 11.54 21.11 -10.16
N SER A 53 12.39 21.23 -9.13
CA SER A 53 13.67 20.51 -9.04
C SER A 53 13.69 19.56 -7.86
N PHE A 54 14.36 18.43 -8.05
CA PHE A 54 14.72 17.48 -6.99
C PHE A 54 16.25 17.36 -6.95
N PRO A 55 16.86 16.83 -5.89
CA PRO A 55 18.30 16.67 -5.82
C PRO A 55 18.87 15.96 -7.06
N GLY A 56 19.61 16.73 -7.88
CA GLY A 56 20.25 16.23 -9.10
C GLY A 56 19.39 16.17 -10.37
N VAL A 57 18.10 16.54 -10.32
CA VAL A 57 17.19 16.50 -11.49
C VAL A 57 16.23 17.67 -11.48
N LYS A 58 16.16 18.43 -12.58
CA LYS A 58 15.09 19.39 -12.84
C LYS A 58 13.93 18.66 -13.50
N ALA A 59 12.89 18.36 -12.74
CA ALA A 59 11.76 17.55 -13.20
C ALA A 59 10.75 18.33 -14.04
N LEU A 60 10.64 19.66 -13.81
CA LEU A 60 9.84 20.58 -14.61
C LEU A 60 10.63 21.86 -14.80
N ASP A 61 10.59 22.41 -16.02
CA ASP A 61 11.29 23.61 -16.42
C ASP A 61 10.35 24.52 -17.20
N ALA A 62 9.78 25.52 -16.51
CA ALA A 62 8.86 26.53 -17.05
C ALA A 62 7.70 25.97 -17.87
N VAL A 63 7.04 24.93 -17.37
CA VAL A 63 5.93 24.27 -18.08
C VAL A 63 4.65 25.07 -17.93
N SER A 64 4.01 25.37 -19.07
CA SER A 64 2.71 26.06 -19.11
C SER A 64 1.69 25.20 -19.87
N ILE A 65 0.51 25.01 -19.26
CA ILE A 65 -0.63 24.27 -19.84
C ILE A 65 -1.93 25.00 -19.50
N VAL A 66 -2.82 25.06 -20.49
CA VAL A 66 -4.16 25.66 -20.34
C VAL A 66 -5.22 24.67 -20.80
N VAL A 67 -6.21 24.39 -19.96
CA VAL A 67 -7.33 23.49 -20.24
C VAL A 67 -8.64 24.27 -20.19
N PHE A 68 -9.45 24.14 -21.25
CA PHE A 68 -10.71 24.85 -21.41
C PHE A 68 -11.92 23.99 -21.06
N PRO A 69 -13.09 24.61 -20.77
CA PRO A 69 -14.32 23.87 -20.51
C PRO A 69 -14.72 22.96 -21.70
N GLY A 70 -15.15 21.74 -21.39
CA GLY A 70 -15.58 20.77 -22.41
C GLY A 70 -14.45 20.10 -23.19
N GLU A 71 -13.18 20.36 -22.84
CA GLU A 71 -12.00 19.86 -23.51
C GLU A 71 -11.53 18.53 -22.89
N VAL A 72 -11.15 17.58 -23.74
CA VAL A 72 -10.24 16.49 -23.37
C VAL A 72 -8.85 16.89 -23.81
N HIS A 73 -8.01 17.23 -22.83
CA HIS A 73 -6.62 17.64 -23.04
C HIS A 73 -5.67 16.46 -22.84
N GLY A 74 -5.05 15.99 -23.93
CA GLY A 74 -4.04 14.94 -23.87
C GLY A 74 -2.72 15.47 -23.31
N LEU A 75 -2.11 14.74 -22.37
CA LEU A 75 -0.75 15.01 -21.88
C LEU A 75 0.11 13.78 -22.15
N ILE A 76 1.03 13.89 -23.09
CA ILE A 76 1.90 12.79 -23.51
C ILE A 76 3.37 13.14 -23.35
N GLY A 77 4.22 12.11 -23.25
CA GLY A 77 5.66 12.23 -23.09
C GLY A 77 6.25 10.93 -22.58
N GLU A 78 7.57 10.81 -22.66
CA GLU A 78 8.29 9.65 -22.12
C GLU A 78 8.14 9.48 -20.61
N ASN A 79 8.46 8.28 -20.10
CA ASN A 79 8.55 8.06 -18.66
C ASN A 79 9.72 8.88 -18.09
N GLY A 80 9.43 9.66 -17.05
CA GLY A 80 10.38 10.63 -16.51
C GLY A 80 10.30 12.02 -17.15
N ALA A 81 9.47 12.25 -18.17
CA ALA A 81 9.28 13.56 -18.79
C ALA A 81 8.67 14.64 -17.88
N GLY A 82 8.24 14.27 -16.66
CA GLY A 82 7.68 15.20 -15.67
C GLY A 82 6.16 15.18 -15.55
N LYS A 83 5.42 14.32 -16.30
CA LYS A 83 3.93 14.27 -16.30
C LYS A 83 3.34 14.11 -14.90
N SER A 84 3.79 13.11 -14.15
CA SER A 84 3.29 12.84 -12.79
C SER A 84 3.70 13.94 -11.80
N THR A 85 4.87 14.55 -11.97
CA THR A 85 5.31 15.71 -11.18
C THR A 85 4.41 16.92 -11.46
N LEU A 86 4.09 17.17 -12.72
CA LEU A 86 3.19 18.24 -13.12
C LEU A 86 1.79 18.08 -12.51
N MET A 87 1.27 16.85 -12.53
CA MET A 87 -0.04 16.56 -11.91
C MET A 87 0.02 16.60 -10.38
N ALA A 88 1.15 16.26 -9.78
CA ALA A 88 1.34 16.44 -8.33
C ALA A 88 1.33 17.93 -7.95
N VAL A 89 1.92 18.80 -8.77
CA VAL A 89 1.86 20.24 -8.60
C VAL A 89 0.44 20.75 -8.86
N ALA A 90 -0.20 20.35 -9.95
CA ALA A 90 -1.58 20.76 -10.26
C ALA A 90 -2.59 20.39 -9.16
N SER A 91 -2.35 19.27 -8.46
CA SER A 91 -3.19 18.81 -7.36
C SER A 91 -2.87 19.42 -6.00
N GLY A 92 -1.88 20.31 -5.91
CA GLY A 92 -1.40 20.85 -4.64
C GLY A 92 -0.72 19.82 -3.73
N ALA A 93 -0.41 18.62 -4.23
CA ALA A 93 0.33 17.60 -3.48
C ALA A 93 1.83 17.92 -3.38
N LEU A 94 2.32 18.72 -4.33
CA LEU A 94 3.70 19.18 -4.42
C LEU A 94 3.70 20.69 -4.70
N GLU A 95 4.49 21.46 -3.95
CA GLU A 95 4.68 22.88 -4.17
C GLU A 95 5.65 23.11 -5.34
N PRO A 96 5.31 23.95 -6.34
CA PRO A 96 6.25 24.32 -7.38
C PRO A 96 7.36 25.20 -6.79
N ASP A 97 8.56 25.17 -7.38
CA ASP A 97 9.65 26.07 -7.00
C ASP A 97 9.45 27.43 -7.63
N GLU A 98 8.85 27.48 -8.84
CA GLU A 98 8.47 28.71 -9.59
C GLU A 98 7.17 28.46 -10.35
N GLY A 99 6.48 29.55 -10.69
CA GLY A 99 5.22 29.51 -11.44
C GLY A 99 3.99 29.40 -10.56
N THR A 100 2.82 29.34 -11.19
CA THR A 100 1.52 29.33 -10.50
C THR A 100 0.58 28.28 -11.07
N VAL A 101 -0.31 27.77 -10.20
CA VAL A 101 -1.41 26.87 -10.56
C VAL A 101 -2.72 27.58 -10.26
N MET A 102 -3.62 27.64 -11.24
CA MET A 102 -4.95 28.19 -11.08
C MET A 102 -6.00 27.16 -11.51
N ILE A 103 -7.01 26.96 -10.68
CA ILE A 103 -8.13 26.04 -10.93
C ILE A 103 -9.42 26.83 -10.74
N ASN A 104 -10.28 26.90 -11.77
CA ASN A 104 -11.51 27.70 -11.75
C ASN A 104 -11.31 29.16 -11.28
N GLY A 105 -10.19 29.79 -11.68
CA GLY A 105 -9.84 31.15 -11.28
C GLY A 105 -9.23 31.29 -9.88
N GLU A 106 -9.12 30.21 -9.09
CA GLU A 106 -8.49 30.23 -7.76
C GLU A 106 -7.02 29.75 -7.86
N ILE A 107 -6.11 30.52 -7.26
CA ILE A 107 -4.69 30.11 -7.16
C ILE A 107 -4.54 29.04 -6.09
N ILE A 108 -3.97 27.91 -6.47
CA ILE A 108 -3.75 26.75 -5.61
C ILE A 108 -2.28 26.69 -5.21
N GLY A 109 -2.02 26.68 -3.91
CA GLY A 109 -0.69 26.39 -3.35
C GLY A 109 -0.50 24.90 -3.04
N ALA A 110 0.36 24.59 -2.07
CA ALA A 110 0.56 23.23 -1.56
C ALA A 110 -0.63 22.74 -0.70
N ASP A 111 -1.83 22.80 -1.24
CA ASP A 111 -3.08 22.39 -0.58
C ASP A 111 -3.91 21.44 -1.46
N PRO A 112 -3.77 20.10 -1.27
CA PRO A 112 -4.59 19.13 -1.99
C PRO A 112 -6.10 19.24 -1.70
N GLN A 113 -6.47 19.75 -0.53
CA GLN A 113 -7.88 19.97 -0.20
C GLN A 113 -8.42 21.21 -0.92
N GLY A 114 -7.59 22.26 -1.07
CA GLY A 114 -7.89 23.45 -1.88
C GLY A 114 -8.13 23.08 -3.34
N ALA A 115 -7.22 22.32 -3.95
CA ALA A 115 -7.37 21.86 -5.34
C ALA A 115 -8.67 21.07 -5.56
N ARG A 116 -9.06 20.22 -4.60
CA ARG A 116 -10.34 19.49 -4.66
C ARG A 116 -11.55 20.41 -4.51
N ARG A 117 -11.51 21.37 -3.57
CA ARG A 117 -12.60 22.34 -3.40
C ARG A 117 -12.77 23.20 -4.63
N ALA A 118 -11.65 23.55 -5.27
CA ALA A 118 -11.64 24.23 -6.56
C ALA A 118 -12.11 23.36 -7.73
N GLY A 119 -12.38 22.06 -7.53
CA GLY A 119 -13.03 21.17 -8.49
C GLY A 119 -12.10 20.23 -9.26
N LEU A 120 -10.86 19.99 -8.83
CA LEU A 120 -9.95 19.03 -9.44
C LEU A 120 -10.07 17.65 -8.78
N ALA A 121 -10.27 16.59 -9.57
CA ALA A 121 -10.14 15.20 -9.12
C ALA A 121 -9.10 14.47 -9.97
N ILE A 122 -8.35 13.53 -9.35
CA ILE A 122 -7.31 12.74 -10.02
C ILE A 122 -7.58 11.27 -9.80
N VAL A 123 -7.58 10.51 -10.88
CA VAL A 123 -7.47 9.06 -10.94
C VAL A 123 -6.01 8.74 -11.27
N ARG A 124 -5.32 8.04 -10.37
CA ARG A 124 -3.90 7.72 -10.50
C ARG A 124 -3.71 6.37 -11.16
N GLN A 125 -2.55 6.15 -11.77
CA GLN A 125 -2.13 4.88 -12.35
C GLN A 125 -2.25 3.73 -11.32
N GLU A 126 -1.75 3.91 -10.09
CA GLU A 126 -2.07 3.02 -8.97
C GLU A 126 -3.26 3.57 -8.18
N PRO A 127 -4.39 2.81 -8.07
CA PRO A 127 -5.55 3.22 -7.29
C PRO A 127 -5.20 3.58 -5.84
N ALA A 128 -5.54 4.81 -5.45
CA ALA A 128 -5.34 5.30 -4.09
C ALA A 128 -6.50 4.87 -3.18
N LEU A 129 -6.67 3.55 -3.05
CA LEU A 129 -7.71 2.91 -2.26
C LEU A 129 -7.12 2.33 -0.97
N MET A 130 -7.99 2.18 0.02
CA MET A 130 -7.69 1.57 1.31
C MET A 130 -8.17 0.10 1.27
N PRO A 131 -7.25 -0.89 1.19
CA PRO A 131 -7.60 -2.29 0.92
C PRO A 131 -8.51 -2.93 1.97
N ASP A 132 -8.33 -2.57 3.24
CA ASP A 132 -9.09 -3.15 4.36
C ASP A 132 -10.48 -2.54 4.55
N LEU A 133 -10.78 -1.44 3.84
CA LEU A 133 -12.08 -0.80 3.83
C LEU A 133 -12.97 -1.40 2.72
N THR A 134 -14.28 -1.28 2.91
CA THR A 134 -15.25 -1.68 1.88
C THR A 134 -15.25 -0.67 0.72
N VAL A 135 -15.81 -1.06 -0.42
CA VAL A 135 -16.02 -0.17 -1.56
C VAL A 135 -16.81 1.07 -1.14
N ALA A 136 -17.92 0.89 -0.40
CA ALA A 136 -18.72 2.00 0.09
C ALA A 136 -17.94 2.97 0.98
N GLU A 137 -17.09 2.46 1.88
CA GLU A 137 -16.25 3.27 2.77
C GLU A 137 -15.17 4.04 2.01
N ASN A 138 -14.57 3.44 0.96
CA ASN A 138 -13.61 4.11 0.09
C ASN A 138 -14.25 5.27 -0.69
N LEU A 139 -15.44 5.05 -1.28
CA LEU A 139 -16.20 6.10 -1.96
C LEU A 139 -16.59 7.23 -1.00
N TYR A 140 -17.07 6.88 0.19
CA TYR A 140 -17.50 7.83 1.21
C TYR A 140 -16.37 8.74 1.69
N LEU A 141 -15.18 8.19 1.93
CA LEU A 141 -14.00 8.98 2.29
C LEU A 141 -13.50 9.85 1.13
N GLY A 142 -13.71 9.42 -0.10
CA GLY A 142 -13.31 10.16 -1.29
C GLY A 142 -14.01 11.51 -1.45
N VAL A 143 -15.19 11.69 -0.88
CA VAL A 143 -15.99 12.92 -0.99
C VAL A 143 -15.75 13.84 0.20
N SER A 144 -15.81 15.15 -0.01
CA SER A 144 -15.67 16.19 1.04
C SER A 144 -16.76 16.07 2.11
N GLN A 145 -16.49 16.50 3.34
CA GLN A 145 -17.40 16.31 4.49
C GLN A 145 -18.77 16.90 4.29
N ASP A 146 -18.84 18.06 3.64
CA ASP A 146 -20.06 18.82 3.32
C ASP A 146 -20.98 18.09 2.31
N ARG A 147 -20.40 17.26 1.44
CA ARG A 147 -21.13 16.50 0.42
C ARG A 147 -21.39 15.05 0.78
N ARG A 148 -20.91 14.60 1.95
CA ARG A 148 -21.12 13.22 2.40
C ARG A 148 -22.57 12.97 2.79
N PRO A 149 -23.16 11.85 2.38
CA PRO A 149 -24.45 11.43 2.90
C PRO A 149 -24.30 11.06 4.40
N SER A 150 -25.44 10.94 5.11
CA SER A 150 -25.39 10.36 6.46
C SER A 150 -24.82 8.94 6.41
N ALA A 151 -24.12 8.53 7.49
CA ALA A 151 -23.52 7.19 7.57
C ALA A 151 -24.52 6.04 7.35
N ALA A 152 -25.80 6.25 7.69
CA ALA A 152 -26.88 5.29 7.45
C ALA A 152 -27.19 5.11 5.95
N LYS A 153 -27.00 6.15 5.14
CA LYS A 153 -27.25 6.14 3.68
C LYS A 153 -26.01 5.83 2.86
N MET A 154 -24.85 5.63 3.48
CA MET A 154 -23.58 5.41 2.79
C MET A 154 -23.66 4.29 1.74
N ARG A 155 -24.27 3.14 2.08
CA ARG A 155 -24.37 1.98 1.20
C ARG A 155 -25.24 2.22 -0.02
N SER A 156 -26.43 2.77 0.17
CA SER A 156 -27.36 3.08 -0.93
C SER A 156 -26.78 4.13 -1.85
N TRP A 157 -26.14 5.16 -1.30
CA TRP A 157 -25.45 6.20 -2.04
C TRP A 157 -24.28 5.62 -2.86
N ALA A 158 -23.47 4.74 -2.27
CA ALA A 158 -22.35 4.10 -2.98
C ALA A 158 -22.83 3.22 -4.15
N LYS A 159 -23.94 2.47 -3.97
CA LYS A 159 -24.57 1.71 -5.07
C LYS A 159 -25.02 2.62 -6.20
N GLU A 160 -25.63 3.74 -5.90
CA GLU A 160 -26.07 4.73 -6.90
C GLU A 160 -24.88 5.31 -7.68
N ARG A 161 -23.80 5.68 -6.99
CA ARG A 161 -22.59 6.23 -7.63
C ARG A 161 -21.88 5.20 -8.53
N LEU A 162 -21.83 3.95 -8.13
CA LEU A 162 -21.30 2.87 -8.97
C LEU A 162 -22.20 2.58 -10.18
N ALA A 163 -23.53 2.53 -9.97
CA ALA A 163 -24.49 2.31 -11.05
C ALA A 163 -24.44 3.42 -12.11
N ALA A 164 -24.09 4.65 -11.72
CA ALA A 164 -23.88 5.77 -12.64
C ALA A 164 -22.69 5.55 -13.58
N TRP A 165 -21.68 4.77 -13.16
CA TRP A 165 -20.55 4.35 -14.01
C TRP A 165 -20.92 3.21 -14.94
N SER A 166 -21.50 2.13 -14.42
CA SER A 166 -21.93 0.97 -15.20
C SER A 166 -23.06 0.21 -14.49
N SER A 167 -24.12 -0.13 -15.22
CA SER A 167 -25.19 -0.98 -14.72
C SER A 167 -24.81 -2.46 -14.57
N GLN A 168 -23.62 -2.86 -15.06
CA GLN A 168 -23.14 -4.25 -15.07
C GLN A 168 -22.08 -4.56 -14.03
N ILE A 169 -22.00 -3.78 -12.93
CA ILE A 169 -21.05 -4.02 -11.85
C ILE A 169 -21.37 -5.31 -11.13
N THR A 170 -20.39 -6.21 -11.04
CA THR A 170 -20.55 -7.58 -10.51
C THR A 170 -20.14 -7.74 -9.04
N PHE A 171 -19.55 -6.70 -8.41
CA PHE A 171 -19.10 -6.72 -7.02
C PHE A 171 -20.03 -5.93 -6.09
N ASP A 172 -20.08 -6.31 -4.80
CA ASP A 172 -20.93 -5.63 -3.80
C ASP A 172 -20.17 -4.43 -3.18
N VAL A 173 -20.92 -3.37 -2.84
CA VAL A 173 -20.40 -2.20 -2.12
C VAL A 173 -19.87 -2.53 -0.72
N ASP A 174 -20.33 -3.61 -0.13
CA ASP A 174 -19.88 -4.12 1.18
C ASP A 174 -18.63 -5.02 1.07
N GLU A 175 -18.21 -5.33 -0.15
CA GLU A 175 -16.98 -6.08 -0.39
C GLU A 175 -15.74 -5.23 -0.10
N ARG A 176 -14.70 -5.84 0.48
CA ARG A 176 -13.44 -5.15 0.73
C ARG A 176 -12.67 -4.94 -0.56
N VAL A 177 -12.01 -3.80 -0.67
CA VAL A 177 -11.20 -3.51 -1.85
C VAL A 177 -10.06 -4.51 -2.03
N ALA A 178 -9.52 -5.08 -0.95
CA ALA A 178 -8.48 -6.12 -1.00
C ALA A 178 -8.91 -7.37 -1.78
N SER A 179 -10.21 -7.75 -1.75
CA SER A 179 -10.75 -8.93 -2.46
C SER A 179 -11.10 -8.68 -3.92
N LEU A 180 -11.09 -7.41 -4.36
CA LEU A 180 -11.39 -7.06 -5.74
C LEU A 180 -10.22 -7.35 -6.68
N VAL A 181 -10.51 -7.77 -7.90
CA VAL A 181 -9.53 -7.84 -8.97
C VAL A 181 -9.04 -6.43 -9.37
N PRO A 182 -7.85 -6.28 -9.96
CA PRO A 182 -7.27 -4.98 -10.30
C PRO A 182 -8.22 -4.08 -11.12
N GLU A 183 -8.91 -4.62 -12.13
CA GLU A 183 -9.90 -3.92 -12.94
C GLU A 183 -11.00 -3.28 -12.08
N HIS A 184 -11.58 -4.05 -11.15
CA HIS A 184 -12.64 -3.56 -10.28
C HIS A 184 -12.14 -2.48 -9.32
N ARG A 185 -10.89 -2.58 -8.85
CA ARG A 185 -10.27 -1.51 -8.02
C ARG A 185 -10.16 -0.22 -8.80
N PHE A 186 -9.78 -0.30 -10.07
CA PHE A 186 -9.69 0.87 -10.92
C PHE A 186 -11.06 1.51 -11.17
N ILE A 187 -12.11 0.71 -11.40
CA ILE A 187 -13.49 1.18 -11.50
C ILE A 187 -13.93 1.92 -10.22
N VAL A 188 -13.58 1.38 -9.05
CA VAL A 188 -13.86 2.04 -7.76
C VAL A 188 -13.13 3.38 -7.64
N GLU A 189 -11.87 3.46 -8.11
CA GLU A 189 -11.08 4.70 -8.10
C GLU A 189 -11.72 5.79 -8.97
N ILE A 190 -12.14 5.42 -10.19
CA ILE A 190 -12.85 6.35 -11.09
C ILE A 190 -14.19 6.79 -10.47
N ALA A 191 -15.00 5.85 -9.96
CA ALA A 191 -16.26 6.17 -9.32
C ALA A 191 -16.08 7.09 -8.10
N LYS A 192 -14.99 6.91 -7.34
CA LYS A 192 -14.58 7.77 -6.23
C LYS A 192 -14.25 9.20 -6.71
N ALA A 193 -13.53 9.32 -7.81
CA ALA A 193 -13.20 10.61 -8.39
C ALA A 193 -14.45 11.33 -8.93
N LEU A 194 -15.33 10.62 -9.64
CA LEU A 194 -16.57 11.16 -10.18
C LEU A 194 -17.58 11.52 -9.09
N ALA A 195 -17.60 10.82 -7.96
CA ALA A 195 -18.47 11.14 -6.83
C ALA A 195 -18.19 12.52 -6.21
N GLN A 196 -17.04 13.12 -6.47
CA GLN A 196 -16.69 14.47 -6.08
C GLN A 196 -17.35 15.53 -6.97
N GLU A 197 -17.95 15.14 -8.09
CA GLU A 197 -18.53 16.01 -9.13
C GLU A 197 -17.54 17.09 -9.59
N PRO A 198 -16.32 16.68 -10.05
CA PRO A 198 -15.27 17.60 -10.39
C PRO A 198 -15.62 18.41 -11.65
N SER A 199 -15.07 19.64 -11.74
CA SER A 199 -15.03 20.39 -12.99
C SER A 199 -13.89 19.94 -13.90
N ILE A 200 -12.79 19.43 -13.31
CA ILE A 200 -11.64 18.90 -14.02
C ILE A 200 -11.31 17.51 -13.47
N LEU A 201 -11.30 16.52 -14.36
CA LEU A 201 -10.91 15.15 -14.04
C LEU A 201 -9.56 14.84 -14.71
N VAL A 202 -8.56 14.47 -13.92
CA VAL A 202 -7.28 13.98 -14.43
C VAL A 202 -7.31 12.45 -14.41
N LEU A 203 -7.01 11.83 -15.53
CA LEU A 203 -6.91 10.37 -15.71
C LEU A 203 -5.46 10.03 -16.07
N ASP A 204 -4.74 9.40 -15.14
CA ASP A 204 -3.34 9.01 -15.31
C ASP A 204 -3.25 7.53 -15.68
N GLU A 205 -2.95 7.24 -16.95
CA GLU A 205 -2.87 5.92 -17.57
C GLU A 205 -4.09 5.01 -17.28
N PRO A 206 -5.32 5.48 -17.53
CA PRO A 206 -6.52 4.84 -17.02
C PRO A 206 -6.84 3.48 -17.68
N THR A 207 -6.24 3.15 -18.81
CA THR A 207 -6.55 1.96 -19.60
C THR A 207 -5.61 0.78 -19.37
N GLU A 208 -4.54 0.98 -18.59
CA GLU A 208 -3.54 -0.07 -18.36
C GLU A 208 -4.13 -1.36 -17.74
N HIS A 209 -5.16 -1.20 -16.89
CA HIS A 209 -5.79 -2.30 -16.16
C HIS A 209 -7.23 -2.56 -16.58
N LEU A 210 -7.72 -1.95 -17.65
CA LEU A 210 -9.10 -2.10 -18.12
C LEU A 210 -9.19 -3.05 -19.32
N ALA A 211 -10.25 -3.86 -19.36
CA ALA A 211 -10.61 -4.63 -20.54
C ALA A 211 -11.10 -3.69 -21.68
N ALA A 212 -11.00 -4.13 -22.92
CA ALA A 212 -11.38 -3.32 -24.09
C ALA A 212 -12.82 -2.76 -24.01
N GLU A 213 -13.77 -3.53 -23.45
CA GLU A 213 -15.13 -3.07 -23.25
C GLU A 213 -15.23 -1.93 -22.24
N ASP A 214 -14.43 -1.99 -21.17
CA ASP A 214 -14.40 -0.95 -20.13
C ASP A 214 -13.68 0.31 -20.60
N VAL A 215 -12.67 0.19 -21.49
CA VAL A 215 -12.04 1.32 -22.17
C VAL A 215 -13.07 2.07 -23.03
N THR A 216 -13.87 1.36 -23.81
CA THR A 216 -14.94 1.98 -24.60
C THR A 216 -15.94 2.73 -23.71
N ARG A 217 -16.35 2.14 -22.59
CA ARG A 217 -17.22 2.80 -21.61
C ARG A 217 -16.56 4.00 -20.96
N LEU A 218 -15.26 3.91 -20.66
CA LEU A 218 -14.50 5.05 -20.15
C LEU A 218 -14.57 6.23 -21.12
N PHE A 219 -14.32 5.99 -22.40
CA PHE A 219 -14.35 7.03 -23.42
C PHE A 219 -15.74 7.63 -23.60
N GLU A 220 -16.80 6.83 -23.58
CA GLU A 220 -18.17 7.31 -23.58
C GLU A 220 -18.47 8.23 -22.40
N ASN A 221 -18.06 7.82 -21.17
CA ASN A 221 -18.24 8.60 -19.97
C ASN A 221 -17.42 9.90 -20.00
N VAL A 222 -16.19 9.86 -20.52
CA VAL A 222 -15.36 11.06 -20.70
C VAL A 222 -16.03 12.04 -21.66
N ARG A 223 -16.52 11.58 -22.85
CA ARG A 223 -17.25 12.43 -23.78
C ARG A 223 -18.53 13.02 -23.17
N LYS A 224 -19.24 12.23 -22.36
CA LYS A 224 -20.43 12.70 -21.63
C LYS A 224 -20.08 13.79 -20.61
N LEU A 225 -18.97 13.67 -19.88
CA LEU A 225 -18.52 14.70 -18.94
C LEU A 225 -18.17 16.00 -19.66
N CYS A 226 -17.45 15.91 -20.78
CA CYS A 226 -17.08 17.08 -21.57
C CYS A 226 -18.30 17.78 -22.19
N SER A 227 -19.32 17.04 -22.64
CA SER A 227 -20.59 17.62 -23.11
C SER A 227 -21.37 18.37 -22.01
N GLN A 228 -21.05 18.16 -20.73
CA GLN A 228 -21.60 18.88 -19.58
C GLN A 228 -20.76 20.10 -19.19
N GLY A 229 -19.77 20.49 -20.00
CA GLY A 229 -18.86 21.62 -19.72
C GLY A 229 -17.73 21.30 -18.74
N LYS A 230 -17.57 20.05 -18.33
CA LYS A 230 -16.43 19.59 -17.52
C LYS A 230 -15.25 19.28 -18.43
N SER A 231 -14.03 19.27 -17.90
CA SER A 231 -12.84 18.97 -18.68
C SER A 231 -12.08 17.78 -18.15
N VAL A 232 -11.37 17.10 -19.04
CA VAL A 232 -10.57 15.93 -18.71
C VAL A 232 -9.14 16.14 -19.16
N VAL A 233 -8.17 15.94 -18.27
CA VAL A 233 -6.76 15.79 -18.63
C VAL A 233 -6.47 14.29 -18.74
N TYR A 234 -6.19 13.84 -19.95
CA TYR A 234 -5.96 12.43 -20.26
C TYR A 234 -4.46 12.17 -20.46
N ILE A 235 -3.86 11.43 -19.51
CA ILE A 235 -2.44 11.09 -19.57
C ILE A 235 -2.32 9.65 -20.04
N SER A 236 -1.63 9.43 -21.15
CA SER A 236 -1.34 8.09 -21.65
C SER A 236 -0.06 8.10 -22.47
N HIS A 237 0.63 6.98 -22.51
CA HIS A 237 1.72 6.71 -23.45
C HIS A 237 1.23 5.98 -24.71
N ARG A 238 -0.07 5.64 -24.77
CA ARG A 238 -0.72 4.99 -25.91
C ARG A 238 -1.25 6.05 -26.89
N ILE A 239 -0.48 6.37 -27.89
CA ILE A 239 -0.76 7.47 -28.83
C ILE A 239 -2.12 7.32 -29.51
N ARG A 240 -2.52 6.07 -29.87
CA ARG A 240 -3.82 5.80 -30.51
C ARG A 240 -5.00 6.22 -29.62
N GLU A 241 -4.92 5.92 -28.31
CA GLU A 241 -5.97 6.34 -27.35
C GLU A 241 -6.08 7.85 -27.23
N VAL A 242 -4.93 8.53 -27.10
CA VAL A 242 -4.89 10.00 -27.02
C VAL A 242 -5.48 10.63 -28.29
N ARG A 243 -5.16 10.11 -29.48
CA ARG A 243 -5.72 10.58 -30.74
C ARG A 243 -7.23 10.34 -30.85
N GLU A 244 -7.75 9.29 -30.26
CA GLU A 244 -9.18 8.96 -30.31
C GLU A 244 -10.03 9.85 -29.39
N ILE A 245 -9.47 10.20 -28.22
CA ILE A 245 -10.28 10.85 -27.17
C ILE A 245 -9.99 12.33 -27.01
N SER A 246 -8.76 12.81 -27.31
CA SER A 246 -8.32 14.17 -26.97
C SER A 246 -8.61 15.16 -28.12
N ASN A 247 -8.99 16.38 -27.72
CA ASN A 247 -9.14 17.52 -28.62
C ASN A 247 -7.77 18.17 -28.93
N ARG A 248 -7.03 18.45 -27.87
CA ARG A 248 -5.68 19.01 -27.94
C ARG A 248 -4.71 18.16 -27.16
N VAL A 249 -3.45 18.19 -27.53
CA VAL A 249 -2.39 17.42 -26.88
C VAL A 249 -1.19 18.30 -26.58
N THR A 250 -0.71 18.24 -25.34
CA THR A 250 0.59 18.79 -24.95
C THR A 250 1.61 17.69 -24.84
N VAL A 251 2.75 17.86 -25.51
CA VAL A 251 3.87 16.94 -25.45
C VAL A 251 4.88 17.43 -24.43
N LEU A 252 5.21 16.59 -23.45
CA LEU A 252 6.21 16.88 -22.42
C LEU A 252 7.47 16.05 -22.70
N ARG A 253 8.64 16.68 -22.71
CA ARG A 253 9.95 16.02 -22.87
C ARG A 253 11.00 16.69 -22.01
N ASP A 254 11.74 15.88 -21.22
CA ASP A 254 12.82 16.33 -20.35
C ASP A 254 12.42 17.51 -19.43
N GLY A 255 11.19 17.47 -18.91
CA GLY A 255 10.63 18.49 -18.04
C GLY A 255 10.13 19.76 -18.74
N GLN A 256 10.15 19.84 -20.07
CA GLN A 256 9.72 20.99 -20.86
C GLN A 256 8.54 20.64 -21.76
N ALA A 257 7.61 21.59 -21.93
CA ALA A 257 6.53 21.46 -22.91
C ALA A 257 7.05 21.74 -24.33
N GLN A 258 6.88 20.76 -25.23
CA GLN A 258 7.28 20.89 -26.64
C GLN A 258 6.19 21.56 -27.50
N GLY A 259 5.13 22.03 -26.89
CA GLY A 259 3.99 22.71 -27.51
C GLY A 259 2.66 21.99 -27.24
N THR A 260 1.58 22.73 -27.46
CA THR A 260 0.21 22.21 -27.44
C THR A 260 -0.35 22.28 -28.86
N HIS A 261 -0.84 21.14 -29.33
CA HIS A 261 -1.28 20.98 -30.73
C HIS A 261 -2.73 20.48 -30.78
N ASP A 262 -3.44 20.78 -31.86
CA ASP A 262 -4.69 20.08 -32.17
C ASP A 262 -4.37 18.61 -32.48
N THR A 263 -4.99 17.69 -31.75
CA THR A 263 -4.67 16.26 -31.82
C THR A 263 -4.95 15.68 -33.22
N HIS A 264 -5.97 16.15 -33.91
CA HIS A 264 -6.35 15.68 -35.23
C HIS A 264 -5.44 16.21 -36.36
N SER A 265 -4.69 17.28 -36.11
CA SER A 265 -3.71 17.84 -37.05
C SER A 265 -2.40 17.07 -37.10
N LEU A 266 -2.11 16.20 -36.12
CA LEU A 266 -0.87 15.43 -36.03
C LEU A 266 -1.06 13.98 -36.44
N THR A 267 -0.08 13.46 -37.18
CA THR A 267 0.05 12.01 -37.42
C THR A 267 0.66 11.30 -36.20
N GLU A 268 0.49 9.98 -36.08
CA GLU A 268 1.13 9.20 -35.01
C GLU A 268 2.65 9.38 -35.02
N GLN A 269 3.28 9.37 -36.19
CA GLN A 269 4.72 9.56 -36.34
C GLN A 269 5.17 10.93 -35.84
N GLN A 270 4.45 11.99 -36.17
CA GLN A 270 4.79 13.35 -35.70
C GLN A 270 4.69 13.45 -34.17
N ILE A 271 3.72 12.77 -33.56
CA ILE A 271 3.61 12.70 -32.09
C ILE A 271 4.82 11.97 -31.51
N VAL A 272 5.24 10.84 -32.10
CA VAL A 272 6.45 10.09 -31.69
C VAL A 272 7.68 10.98 -31.82
N ASP A 273 7.85 11.68 -32.93
CA ASP A 273 9.01 12.56 -33.16
C ASP A 273 9.07 13.71 -32.12
N LEU A 274 7.93 14.28 -31.74
CA LEU A 274 7.85 15.29 -30.67
C LEU A 274 8.22 14.72 -29.29
N ILE A 275 7.79 13.49 -29.00
CA ILE A 275 8.08 12.82 -27.72
C ILE A 275 9.59 12.50 -27.61
N VAL A 276 10.16 11.89 -28.65
CA VAL A 276 11.55 11.38 -28.62
C VAL A 276 12.56 12.46 -29.00
N GLY A 277 12.14 13.46 -29.78
CA GLY A 277 13.00 14.60 -30.22
C GLY A 277 13.97 14.26 -31.34
N ARG A 278 13.88 13.09 -31.92
CA ARG A 278 14.59 12.62 -33.10
C ARG A 278 13.68 11.69 -33.90
N ALA A 279 13.87 11.58 -35.19
CA ALA A 279 13.20 10.55 -35.96
C ALA A 279 13.61 9.18 -35.41
N VAL A 280 12.64 8.44 -34.87
CA VAL A 280 12.86 7.07 -34.37
C VAL A 280 12.33 6.12 -35.43
N ASP A 281 13.19 5.24 -35.89
CA ASP A 281 12.77 4.10 -36.68
C ASP A 281 12.04 3.14 -35.72
N THR A 282 10.72 3.13 -35.76
CA THR A 282 9.86 2.29 -34.87
C THR A 282 9.71 0.87 -35.42
N THR A 283 10.56 0.47 -36.36
CA THR A 283 10.57 -0.87 -36.94
C THR A 283 11.13 -1.87 -35.93
N PHE A 284 10.38 -2.93 -35.70
CA PHE A 284 10.90 -4.04 -34.86
C PHE A 284 12.17 -4.64 -35.49
N PRO A 285 13.12 -5.12 -34.70
CA PRO A 285 14.31 -5.78 -35.20
C PRO A 285 13.94 -7.01 -36.06
N ALA A 286 14.69 -7.25 -37.11
CA ALA A 286 14.44 -8.34 -38.04
C ALA A 286 14.39 -9.70 -37.32
N LYS A 287 13.40 -10.52 -37.68
CA LYS A 287 13.27 -11.89 -37.15
C LYS A 287 14.35 -12.77 -37.77
N THR A 288 15.23 -13.34 -36.96
CA THR A 288 16.37 -14.15 -37.45
C THR A 288 16.03 -15.63 -37.60
N GLY A 289 14.93 -16.09 -36.98
CA GLY A 289 14.54 -17.50 -37.00
C GLY A 289 15.46 -18.41 -36.16
N PRO A 290 15.11 -19.70 -36.01
CA PRO A 290 15.88 -20.63 -35.21
C PRO A 290 17.22 -20.99 -35.89
N SER A 291 18.28 -21.13 -35.09
CA SER A 291 19.62 -21.51 -35.54
C SER A 291 19.83 -23.02 -35.66
N SER A 292 18.90 -23.84 -35.14
CA SER A 292 18.94 -25.30 -35.17
C SER A 292 17.55 -25.90 -35.02
N ASP A 293 17.31 -27.10 -35.56
CA ASP A 293 16.04 -27.80 -35.41
C ASP A 293 15.91 -28.55 -34.05
N ILE A 294 16.99 -28.67 -33.28
CA ILE A 294 16.96 -29.34 -31.98
C ILE A 294 16.42 -28.37 -30.95
N ALA A 295 15.32 -28.74 -30.27
CA ALA A 295 14.71 -27.90 -29.24
C ALA A 295 15.63 -27.71 -28.03
N VAL A 296 15.73 -26.48 -27.55
CA VAL A 296 16.38 -26.14 -26.28
C VAL A 296 15.43 -26.29 -25.12
N LEU A 297 14.15 -25.93 -25.28
CA LEU A 297 13.09 -26.14 -24.30
C LEU A 297 12.04 -27.06 -24.92
N ALA A 298 11.67 -28.13 -24.20
CA ALA A 298 10.55 -28.95 -24.57
C ALA A 298 9.62 -29.17 -23.35
N LEU A 299 8.34 -28.96 -23.57
CA LEU A 299 7.27 -29.20 -22.59
C LEU A 299 6.38 -30.31 -23.12
N SER A 300 6.08 -31.30 -22.28
CA SER A 300 5.18 -32.43 -22.57
C SER A 300 4.15 -32.54 -21.47
N ASP A 301 2.87 -32.34 -21.78
CA ASP A 301 1.75 -32.39 -20.83
C ASP A 301 2.03 -31.55 -19.56
N PHE A 302 2.63 -30.37 -19.72
CA PHE A 302 3.01 -29.49 -18.61
C PHE A 302 1.76 -28.85 -18.02
N SER A 303 1.48 -29.16 -16.76
CA SER A 303 0.24 -28.75 -16.07
C SER A 303 0.53 -28.19 -14.67
N GLY A 304 -0.28 -27.24 -14.24
CA GLY A 304 -0.17 -26.59 -12.94
C GLY A 304 -1.40 -25.75 -12.57
N PRO A 305 -1.36 -25.02 -11.45
CA PRO A 305 -2.47 -24.18 -11.05
C PRO A 305 -2.78 -23.12 -12.12
N GLY A 306 -3.96 -23.16 -12.71
CA GLY A 306 -4.45 -22.20 -13.70
C GLY A 306 -4.13 -22.56 -15.16
N PHE A 307 -3.40 -23.63 -15.44
CA PHE A 307 -3.14 -24.12 -16.79
C PHE A 307 -3.03 -25.64 -16.82
N ASP A 308 -3.26 -26.26 -17.97
CA ASP A 308 -3.32 -27.70 -18.13
C ASP A 308 -2.89 -28.10 -19.54
N ASP A 309 -2.13 -29.23 -19.65
CA ASP A 309 -1.77 -29.90 -20.89
C ASP A 309 -1.03 -29.00 -21.90
N VAL A 310 -0.04 -28.21 -21.42
CA VAL A 310 0.78 -27.39 -22.30
C VAL A 310 1.90 -28.20 -22.89
N THR A 311 1.84 -28.43 -24.20
CA THR A 311 2.84 -29.15 -24.99
C THR A 311 3.39 -28.21 -26.06
N LEU A 312 4.69 -27.88 -25.99
CA LEU A 312 5.37 -27.04 -26.98
C LEU A 312 6.88 -27.26 -26.95
N SER A 313 7.54 -26.77 -27.98
CA SER A 313 9.00 -26.77 -28.05
C SER A 313 9.53 -25.41 -28.55
N VAL A 314 10.69 -25.02 -28.02
CA VAL A 314 11.38 -23.78 -28.41
C VAL A 314 12.79 -24.13 -28.86
N ARG A 315 13.17 -23.67 -30.04
CA ARG A 315 14.47 -23.90 -30.67
C ARG A 315 15.48 -22.82 -30.25
N PRO A 316 16.79 -23.09 -30.37
CA PRO A 316 17.80 -22.08 -30.09
C PRO A 316 17.68 -20.92 -31.11
N GLY A 317 17.70 -19.69 -30.58
CA GLY A 317 17.52 -18.50 -31.40
C GLY A 317 16.07 -18.11 -31.68
N GLU A 318 15.12 -18.93 -31.26
CA GLU A 318 13.69 -18.68 -31.45
C GLU A 318 13.11 -17.87 -30.29
N ILE A 319 12.27 -16.87 -30.60
CA ILE A 319 11.44 -16.13 -29.64
C ILE A 319 9.99 -16.56 -29.83
N ILE A 320 9.41 -17.24 -28.83
CA ILE A 320 7.99 -17.58 -28.85
C ILE A 320 7.18 -16.64 -27.99
N GLY A 321 5.92 -16.36 -28.38
CA GLY A 321 4.98 -15.54 -27.64
C GLY A 321 3.90 -16.36 -26.93
N PHE A 322 3.58 -16.02 -25.68
CA PHE A 322 2.39 -16.48 -24.99
C PHE A 322 1.35 -15.34 -25.02
N ALA A 323 0.26 -15.54 -25.74
CA ALA A 323 -0.82 -14.57 -25.90
C ALA A 323 -2.12 -15.10 -25.29
N GLY A 324 -2.98 -14.21 -24.81
CA GLY A 324 -4.27 -14.55 -24.23
C GLY A 324 -4.80 -13.42 -23.38
N ILE A 325 -6.08 -13.45 -22.99
CA ILE A 325 -6.64 -12.53 -22.00
C ILE A 325 -6.06 -12.89 -20.62
N ASP A 326 -5.78 -11.91 -19.80
CA ASP A 326 -5.28 -12.14 -18.45
C ASP A 326 -6.17 -13.13 -17.67
N GLY A 327 -5.50 -14.08 -16.99
CA GLY A 327 -6.17 -15.17 -16.29
C GLY A 327 -6.51 -16.39 -17.16
N ASN A 328 -6.08 -16.43 -18.40
CA ASN A 328 -6.23 -17.59 -19.30
C ASN A 328 -5.11 -18.63 -19.21
N GLY A 329 -4.19 -18.50 -18.22
CA GLY A 329 -3.18 -19.51 -17.90
C GLY A 329 -1.78 -19.23 -18.45
N GLN A 330 -1.59 -18.27 -19.36
CA GLN A 330 -0.29 -17.95 -19.97
C GLN A 330 0.73 -17.44 -18.94
N ARG A 331 0.30 -16.60 -17.99
CA ARG A 331 1.17 -16.08 -16.92
C ARG A 331 1.49 -17.17 -15.91
N GLU A 332 0.50 -17.98 -15.57
CA GLU A 332 0.63 -19.09 -14.64
C GLU A 332 1.62 -20.13 -15.18
N ALA A 333 1.54 -20.47 -16.48
CA ALA A 333 2.47 -21.36 -17.14
C ALA A 333 3.90 -20.81 -17.16
N LEU A 334 4.08 -19.51 -17.47
CA LEU A 334 5.39 -18.87 -17.48
C LEU A 334 6.02 -18.87 -16.08
N ARG A 335 5.25 -18.55 -15.03
CA ARG A 335 5.71 -18.54 -13.62
C ARG A 335 5.98 -19.95 -13.10
N ALA A 336 5.23 -20.95 -13.56
CA ALA A 336 5.46 -22.35 -13.23
C ALA A 336 6.77 -22.86 -13.82
N LEU A 337 7.08 -22.49 -15.08
CA LEU A 337 8.39 -22.77 -15.71
C LEU A 337 9.54 -22.13 -14.94
N ALA A 338 9.34 -20.96 -14.35
CA ALA A 338 10.32 -20.31 -13.48
C ALA A 338 10.44 -20.96 -12.07
N GLY A 339 9.68 -22.02 -11.79
CA GLY A 339 9.66 -22.67 -10.48
C GLY A 339 9.02 -21.86 -9.36
N MET A 340 8.19 -20.87 -9.70
CA MET A 340 7.52 -19.98 -8.72
C MET A 340 6.20 -20.55 -8.22
N THR A 341 5.56 -21.43 -8.98
CA THR A 341 4.33 -22.11 -8.64
C THR A 341 4.51 -23.62 -8.88
N GLY A 342 3.77 -24.45 -8.13
CA GLY A 342 3.85 -25.89 -8.31
C GLY A 342 3.35 -26.32 -9.70
N ALA A 343 4.09 -27.22 -10.37
CA ALA A 343 3.72 -27.78 -11.66
C ALA A 343 4.26 -29.21 -11.79
N THR A 344 3.88 -29.89 -12.89
CA THR A 344 4.46 -31.19 -13.26
C THR A 344 5.90 -31.02 -13.72
N ASP A 345 6.79 -31.96 -13.37
CA ASP A 345 8.21 -31.93 -13.77
C ASP A 345 8.44 -32.50 -15.20
N ARG A 346 7.58 -32.12 -16.17
CA ARG A 346 7.69 -32.54 -17.57
C ARG A 346 8.32 -31.46 -18.44
N VAL A 347 9.49 -31.00 -18.00
CA VAL A 347 10.26 -29.93 -18.64
C VAL A 347 11.64 -30.46 -19.00
N GLU A 348 12.03 -30.32 -20.25
CA GLU A 348 13.38 -30.64 -20.72
C GLU A 348 14.08 -29.37 -21.21
N VAL A 349 15.33 -29.20 -20.77
CA VAL A 349 16.22 -28.12 -21.24
C VAL A 349 17.49 -28.72 -21.82
N ALA A 350 17.76 -28.46 -23.10
CA ALA A 350 18.88 -29.03 -23.84
C ALA A 350 18.98 -30.58 -23.69
N GLY A 351 17.84 -31.27 -23.82
CA GLY A 351 17.72 -32.71 -23.71
C GLY A 351 17.87 -33.31 -22.30
N LYS A 352 17.84 -32.50 -21.26
CA LYS A 352 17.88 -32.93 -19.86
C LYS A 352 16.60 -32.52 -19.15
N THR A 353 15.99 -33.46 -18.41
CA THR A 353 14.85 -33.17 -17.56
C THR A 353 15.26 -32.20 -16.45
N VAL A 354 14.53 -31.12 -16.29
CA VAL A 354 14.75 -30.06 -15.30
C VAL A 354 13.57 -30.01 -14.34
N SER A 355 13.86 -30.00 -13.04
CA SER A 355 12.84 -29.82 -12.04
C SER A 355 12.49 -28.34 -11.89
N VAL A 356 11.19 -28.02 -12.02
CA VAL A 356 10.63 -26.69 -11.84
C VAL A 356 9.83 -26.56 -10.54
N ARG A 357 10.11 -27.40 -9.55
CA ARG A 357 9.47 -27.34 -8.21
C ARG A 357 9.94 -26.17 -7.35
N GLY A 358 10.99 -25.48 -7.76
CA GLY A 358 11.51 -24.32 -7.09
C GLY A 358 12.38 -23.48 -8.02
N SER A 359 12.43 -22.18 -7.76
CA SER A 359 13.15 -21.22 -8.61
C SER A 359 14.66 -21.53 -8.70
N ASN A 360 15.28 -22.00 -7.62
CA ASN A 360 16.69 -22.38 -7.65
C ASN A 360 16.93 -23.56 -8.62
N SER A 361 16.06 -24.59 -8.58
CA SER A 361 16.18 -25.75 -9.48
C SER A 361 15.97 -25.35 -10.95
N ALA A 362 15.06 -24.42 -11.22
CA ALA A 362 14.85 -23.89 -12.56
C ALA A 362 16.09 -23.13 -13.06
N VAL A 363 16.69 -22.28 -12.24
CA VAL A 363 17.91 -21.53 -12.56
C VAL A 363 19.09 -22.46 -12.78
N ASP A 364 19.28 -23.46 -11.92
CA ASP A 364 20.33 -24.48 -12.07
C ASP A 364 20.14 -25.29 -13.37
N GLY A 365 18.88 -25.48 -13.80
CA GLY A 365 18.53 -26.08 -15.09
C GLY A 365 18.75 -25.16 -16.30
N GLY A 366 19.10 -23.90 -16.08
CA GLY A 366 19.35 -22.91 -17.11
C GLY A 366 18.11 -22.10 -17.53
N ILE A 367 17.02 -22.13 -16.75
CA ILE A 367 15.81 -21.32 -16.96
C ILE A 367 15.89 -20.09 -16.07
N VAL A 368 15.88 -18.91 -16.65
CA VAL A 368 15.89 -17.63 -15.89
C VAL A 368 14.69 -16.77 -16.27
N TYR A 369 14.12 -16.13 -15.28
CA TYR A 369 12.90 -15.33 -15.41
C TYR A 369 13.16 -13.84 -15.27
N LEU A 370 12.69 -13.07 -16.23
CA LEU A 370 12.60 -11.60 -16.21
C LEU A 370 11.17 -11.21 -15.81
N PRO A 371 10.97 -10.62 -14.61
CA PRO A 371 9.65 -10.32 -14.12
C PRO A 371 9.04 -9.07 -14.78
N GLY A 372 7.72 -9.07 -14.96
CA GLY A 372 6.97 -7.92 -15.45
C GLY A 372 6.84 -6.80 -14.42
N ASP A 373 6.57 -7.12 -13.16
CA ASP A 373 6.59 -6.14 -12.07
C ASP A 373 7.99 -6.04 -11.47
N ARG A 374 8.80 -5.15 -12.05
CA ARG A 374 10.19 -4.95 -11.59
C ARG A 374 10.27 -4.44 -10.16
N HIS A 375 9.29 -3.63 -9.69
CA HIS A 375 9.33 -3.04 -8.36
C HIS A 375 9.09 -4.06 -7.25
N ARG A 376 8.29 -5.08 -7.52
CA ARG A 376 7.97 -6.13 -6.55
C ARG A 376 8.88 -7.35 -6.65
N GLU A 377 9.32 -7.69 -7.87
CA GLU A 377 10.00 -8.97 -8.14
C GLU A 377 11.39 -8.80 -8.79
N GLY A 378 11.67 -7.63 -9.36
CA GLY A 378 12.85 -7.38 -10.20
C GLY A 378 14.02 -6.72 -9.49
N ILE A 379 13.76 -5.70 -8.66
CA ILE A 379 14.79 -4.85 -8.04
C ILE A 379 14.71 -4.85 -6.52
N PHE A 380 15.86 -4.63 -5.91
CA PHE A 380 16.01 -4.30 -4.49
C PHE A 380 16.22 -2.78 -4.42
N ALA A 381 15.16 -2.04 -4.19
CA ALA A 381 15.10 -0.58 -4.36
C ALA A 381 16.16 0.18 -3.55
N GLU A 382 16.49 -0.30 -2.36
CA GLU A 382 17.48 0.30 -1.45
C GLU A 382 18.93 -0.04 -1.80
N LEU A 383 19.17 -1.04 -2.68
CA LEU A 383 20.50 -1.48 -3.07
C LEU A 383 20.99 -0.69 -4.28
N THR A 384 22.31 -0.70 -4.47
CA THR A 384 22.98 -0.03 -5.57
C THR A 384 22.73 -0.72 -6.92
N VAL A 385 23.04 -0.04 -8.02
CA VAL A 385 23.03 -0.60 -9.37
C VAL A 385 23.95 -1.83 -9.47
N ARG A 386 25.14 -1.77 -8.88
CA ARG A 386 26.09 -2.88 -8.83
C ARG A 386 25.51 -4.11 -8.14
N GLU A 387 24.92 -3.93 -6.97
CA GLU A 387 24.33 -5.03 -6.20
C GLU A 387 23.10 -5.63 -6.90
N ASN A 388 22.24 -4.81 -7.49
CA ASN A 388 21.09 -5.28 -8.28
C ASN A 388 21.52 -6.05 -9.53
N PHE A 389 22.61 -5.65 -10.19
CA PHE A 389 23.19 -6.37 -11.32
C PHE A 389 23.71 -7.75 -10.91
N SER A 390 24.49 -7.82 -9.82
CA SER A 390 25.22 -9.02 -9.44
C SER A 390 24.41 -10.06 -8.68
N VAL A 391 23.29 -9.68 -8.06
CA VAL A 391 22.53 -10.52 -7.11
C VAL A 391 22.14 -11.88 -7.67
N ARG A 392 21.79 -11.99 -8.97
CA ARG A 392 21.41 -13.25 -9.62
C ARG A 392 22.60 -14.13 -10.02
N SER A 393 23.79 -13.56 -9.99
CA SER A 393 25.03 -14.23 -10.42
C SER A 393 26.16 -14.07 -9.40
N LEU A 394 25.85 -13.86 -8.12
CA LEU A 394 26.82 -13.61 -7.04
C LEU A 394 27.90 -14.68 -6.93
N THR A 395 27.57 -15.95 -7.21
CA THR A 395 28.52 -17.06 -7.20
C THR A 395 29.68 -16.87 -8.18
N LYS A 396 29.46 -16.16 -9.30
CA LYS A 396 30.51 -15.82 -10.28
C LYS A 396 31.55 -14.85 -9.72
N TYR A 397 31.15 -14.01 -8.76
CA TYR A 397 31.98 -12.97 -8.14
C TYR A 397 32.45 -13.34 -6.75
N ALA A 398 32.05 -14.52 -6.23
CA ALA A 398 32.41 -14.98 -4.90
C ALA A 398 33.53 -16.04 -4.94
N THR A 399 34.40 -16.00 -3.92
CA THR A 399 35.39 -17.05 -3.67
C THR A 399 35.33 -17.42 -2.19
N ALA A 400 35.16 -18.69 -1.89
CA ALA A 400 34.98 -19.20 -0.53
C ALA A 400 33.89 -18.44 0.28
N GLY A 401 32.79 -18.04 -0.38
CA GLY A 401 31.66 -17.32 0.23
C GLY A 401 31.83 -15.81 0.34
N PHE A 402 32.99 -15.25 -0.03
CA PHE A 402 33.24 -13.81 -0.01
C PHE A 402 33.17 -13.20 -1.41
N VAL A 403 32.38 -12.13 -1.56
CA VAL A 403 32.27 -11.42 -2.83
C VAL A 403 33.50 -10.56 -3.08
N ARG A 404 34.10 -10.72 -4.25
CA ARG A 404 35.24 -9.89 -4.71
C ARG A 404 34.71 -8.59 -5.32
N GLY A 405 34.70 -7.53 -4.54
CA GLY A 405 34.16 -6.23 -4.96
C GLY A 405 34.81 -5.66 -6.23
N SER A 406 36.09 -5.96 -6.51
CA SER A 406 36.75 -5.48 -7.74
C SER A 406 36.21 -6.16 -9.00
N SER A 407 36.00 -7.48 -8.98
CA SER A 407 35.45 -8.23 -10.13
C SER A 407 33.99 -7.92 -10.34
N GLU A 408 33.20 -7.80 -9.28
CA GLU A 408 31.79 -7.38 -9.31
C GLU A 408 31.66 -5.98 -9.89
N SER A 409 32.46 -5.00 -9.42
CA SER A 409 32.43 -3.62 -9.91
C SER A 409 32.87 -3.52 -11.38
N ALA A 410 33.83 -4.31 -11.81
CA ALA A 410 34.26 -4.35 -13.20
C ALA A 410 33.14 -4.87 -14.10
N ALA A 411 32.46 -5.95 -13.71
CA ALA A 411 31.33 -6.51 -14.44
C ALA A 411 30.13 -5.55 -14.49
N ALA A 412 29.79 -4.89 -13.38
CA ALA A 412 28.72 -3.91 -13.33
C ALA A 412 29.00 -2.68 -14.19
N LYS A 413 30.27 -2.21 -14.29
CA LYS A 413 30.68 -1.14 -15.20
C LYS A 413 30.56 -1.56 -16.66
N ALA A 414 30.95 -2.77 -16.98
CA ALA A 414 30.81 -3.32 -18.34
C ALA A 414 29.32 -3.39 -18.74
N ALA A 415 28.47 -3.94 -17.87
CA ALA A 415 27.03 -3.99 -18.10
C ALA A 415 26.40 -2.59 -18.23
N LYS A 416 26.81 -1.61 -17.41
CA LYS A 416 26.37 -0.21 -17.55
C LYS A 416 26.66 0.33 -18.95
N ALA A 417 27.81 0.04 -19.51
CA ALA A 417 28.20 0.49 -20.85
C ALA A 417 27.44 -0.28 -21.95
N GLU A 418 27.37 -1.61 -21.84
CA GLU A 418 26.72 -2.49 -22.82
C GLU A 418 25.22 -2.18 -22.98
N PHE A 419 24.51 -1.99 -21.86
CA PHE A 419 23.08 -1.68 -21.86
C PHE A 419 22.78 -0.17 -21.90
N ALA A 420 23.80 0.67 -22.13
CA ALA A 420 23.67 2.12 -22.16
C ALA A 420 22.86 2.69 -20.98
N VAL A 421 23.15 2.23 -19.75
CA VAL A 421 22.40 2.63 -18.55
C VAL A 421 22.82 4.04 -18.13
N LYS A 422 21.85 4.96 -18.08
CA LYS A 422 22.09 6.35 -17.67
C LYS A 422 22.05 6.42 -16.14
N THR A 423 23.23 6.40 -15.53
CA THR A 423 23.42 6.57 -14.07
C THR A 423 24.74 7.26 -13.79
N PRO A 424 24.84 8.15 -12.78
CA PRO A 424 26.08 8.80 -12.40
C PRO A 424 27.16 7.79 -12.00
N SER A 425 26.79 6.76 -11.23
CA SER A 425 27.69 5.74 -10.70
C SER A 425 26.99 4.38 -10.61
N ILE A 426 27.76 3.29 -10.60
CA ILE A 426 27.26 1.95 -10.27
C ILE A 426 26.88 1.81 -8.78
N GLU A 427 27.34 2.75 -7.93
CA GLU A 427 26.98 2.83 -6.50
C GLU A 427 25.73 3.67 -6.26
N THR A 428 25.10 4.21 -7.30
CA THR A 428 23.82 4.91 -7.18
C THR A 428 22.73 3.90 -6.83
N THR A 429 21.84 4.25 -5.90
CA THR A 429 20.69 3.43 -5.50
C THR A 429 19.76 3.25 -6.70
N ILE A 430 19.38 2.00 -7.03
CA ILE A 430 18.58 1.71 -8.23
C ILE A 430 17.19 2.37 -8.18
N GLY A 431 16.62 2.55 -6.99
CA GLY A 431 15.33 3.21 -6.80
C GLY A 431 15.28 4.65 -7.30
N SER A 432 16.44 5.33 -7.46
CA SER A 432 16.53 6.69 -7.99
C SER A 432 16.59 6.79 -9.52
N LEU A 433 16.72 5.67 -10.23
CA LEU A 433 16.78 5.64 -11.68
C LEU A 433 15.39 5.68 -12.33
N SER A 434 15.33 6.14 -13.57
CA SER A 434 14.12 6.03 -14.40
C SER A 434 13.76 4.56 -14.67
N GLY A 435 12.46 4.30 -14.93
CA GLY A 435 11.95 2.95 -15.17
C GLY A 435 12.70 2.20 -16.29
N GLY A 436 13.01 2.88 -17.40
CA GLY A 436 13.80 2.28 -18.49
C GLY A 436 15.20 1.87 -18.04
N ASN A 437 15.91 2.69 -17.26
CA ASN A 437 17.24 2.35 -16.74
C ASN A 437 17.18 1.23 -15.69
N GLN A 438 16.14 1.19 -14.85
CA GLN A 438 15.89 0.06 -13.94
C GLN A 438 15.69 -1.24 -14.72
N GLN A 439 14.85 -1.23 -15.78
CA GLN A 439 14.58 -2.41 -16.62
C GLN A 439 15.83 -2.93 -17.30
N LYS A 440 16.68 -2.03 -17.81
CA LYS A 440 17.98 -2.38 -18.40
C LYS A 440 18.90 -3.11 -17.41
N ILE A 441 18.95 -2.66 -16.14
CA ILE A 441 19.73 -3.33 -15.10
C ILE A 441 19.13 -4.69 -14.72
N VAL A 442 17.80 -4.82 -14.65
CA VAL A 442 17.15 -6.11 -14.40
C VAL A 442 17.45 -7.08 -15.53
N LEU A 443 17.36 -6.64 -16.80
CA LEU A 443 17.69 -7.45 -17.95
C LEU A 443 19.17 -7.87 -17.94
N ALA A 444 20.08 -6.93 -17.69
CA ALA A 444 21.51 -7.19 -17.57
C ALA A 444 21.81 -8.23 -16.47
N SER A 445 21.15 -8.12 -15.31
CA SER A 445 21.26 -9.06 -14.20
C SER A 445 20.80 -10.48 -14.56
N VAL A 446 19.68 -10.58 -15.29
CA VAL A 446 19.14 -11.86 -15.78
C VAL A 446 20.09 -12.50 -16.79
N LEU A 447 20.62 -11.72 -17.73
CA LEU A 447 21.55 -12.20 -18.75
C LEU A 447 22.93 -12.55 -18.17
N ALA A 448 23.37 -11.89 -17.11
CA ALA A 448 24.57 -12.24 -16.37
C ALA A 448 24.53 -13.69 -15.79
N ALA A 449 23.34 -14.24 -15.59
CA ALA A 449 23.16 -15.64 -15.19
C ALA A 449 23.43 -16.63 -16.34
N ALA A 450 23.58 -16.17 -17.60
CA ALA A 450 23.79 -16.96 -18.82
C ALA A 450 22.70 -18.02 -19.06
N PRO A 451 21.43 -17.61 -19.24
CA PRO A 451 20.32 -18.53 -19.40
C PRO A 451 20.41 -19.32 -20.71
N LYS A 452 19.98 -20.59 -20.69
CA LYS A 452 19.66 -21.37 -21.88
C LYS A 452 18.26 -21.06 -22.39
N VAL A 453 17.35 -20.84 -21.43
CA VAL A 453 15.97 -20.46 -21.64
C VAL A 453 15.70 -19.18 -20.84
N LEU A 454 15.27 -18.13 -21.52
CA LEU A 454 14.89 -16.85 -20.94
C LEU A 454 13.38 -16.71 -20.98
N LEU A 455 12.76 -16.63 -19.81
CA LEU A 455 11.33 -16.34 -19.66
C LEU A 455 11.16 -14.86 -19.41
N VAL A 456 10.36 -14.20 -20.24
CA VAL A 456 10.18 -12.75 -20.24
C VAL A 456 8.71 -12.42 -20.03
N ASP A 457 8.39 -11.79 -18.91
CA ASP A 457 7.03 -11.36 -18.60
C ASP A 457 6.95 -9.84 -18.76
N GLU A 458 6.10 -9.33 -19.65
CA GLU A 458 5.87 -7.90 -19.91
C GLU A 458 7.19 -7.08 -20.04
N PRO A 459 8.05 -7.34 -21.02
CA PRO A 459 9.41 -6.79 -21.06
C PRO A 459 9.47 -5.27 -21.06
N THR A 460 8.44 -4.62 -21.59
CA THR A 460 8.42 -3.16 -21.78
C THR A 460 7.36 -2.45 -20.93
N GLN A 461 6.79 -3.12 -19.92
CA GLN A 461 5.82 -2.51 -19.04
C GLN A 461 6.43 -1.30 -18.29
N GLY A 462 5.80 -0.14 -18.44
CA GLY A 462 6.26 1.11 -17.80
C GLY A 462 7.62 1.60 -18.33
N VAL A 463 7.97 1.28 -19.57
CA VAL A 463 9.20 1.72 -20.25
C VAL A 463 8.83 2.69 -21.39
N ASP A 464 9.63 3.72 -21.58
CA ASP A 464 9.46 4.68 -22.68
C ASP A 464 9.73 4.08 -24.07
N ILE A 465 9.23 4.74 -25.13
CA ILE A 465 9.29 4.22 -26.50
C ILE A 465 10.73 3.99 -26.95
N GLY A 466 11.67 4.89 -26.63
CA GLY A 466 13.07 4.76 -27.00
C GLY A 466 13.73 3.56 -26.34
N ALA A 467 13.51 3.37 -25.03
CA ALA A 467 14.05 2.24 -24.29
C ALA A 467 13.39 0.90 -24.66
N ARG A 468 12.12 0.89 -25.15
CA ARG A 468 11.48 -0.33 -25.68
C ARG A 468 12.26 -0.92 -26.85
N MET A 469 12.62 -0.08 -27.80
CA MET A 469 13.37 -0.53 -28.98
C MET A 469 14.71 -1.12 -28.60
N GLU A 470 15.43 -0.49 -27.69
CA GLU A 470 16.70 -1.02 -27.19
C GLU A 470 16.55 -2.39 -26.50
N ILE A 471 15.45 -2.60 -25.72
CA ILE A 471 15.13 -3.89 -25.10
C ILE A 471 14.83 -4.96 -26.17
N TYR A 472 14.08 -4.61 -27.23
CA TYR A 472 13.80 -5.55 -28.33
C TYR A 472 15.07 -5.97 -29.08
N GLU A 473 15.97 -5.01 -29.35
CA GLU A 473 17.29 -5.28 -29.95
C GLU A 473 18.11 -6.22 -29.07
N GLN A 474 18.14 -5.98 -27.76
CA GLN A 474 18.85 -6.83 -26.80
C GLN A 474 18.25 -8.25 -26.74
N LEU A 475 16.93 -8.39 -26.69
CA LEU A 475 16.28 -9.71 -26.69
C LEU A 475 16.58 -10.47 -27.99
N ARG A 476 16.57 -9.80 -29.14
CA ARG A 476 16.94 -10.41 -30.44
C ARG A 476 18.41 -10.79 -30.50
N ALA A 477 19.31 -9.95 -29.99
CA ALA A 477 20.74 -10.27 -29.91
C ALA A 477 20.99 -11.50 -29.03
N VAL A 478 20.30 -11.61 -27.90
CA VAL A 478 20.37 -12.77 -26.98
C VAL A 478 19.82 -14.03 -27.66
N ALA A 479 18.69 -13.92 -28.38
CA ALA A 479 18.17 -15.03 -29.17
C ALA A 479 19.16 -15.46 -30.25
N ALA A 480 19.72 -14.52 -31.03
CA ALA A 480 20.72 -14.81 -32.07
C ALA A 480 21.97 -15.51 -31.53
N ALA A 481 22.33 -15.28 -30.25
CA ALA A 481 23.38 -16.00 -29.53
C ALA A 481 23.01 -17.46 -29.13
N GLY A 482 21.78 -17.93 -29.44
CA GLY A 482 21.31 -19.30 -29.23
C GLY A 482 20.43 -19.53 -28.00
N THR A 483 20.09 -18.48 -27.24
CA THR A 483 19.14 -18.58 -26.12
C THR A 483 17.72 -18.74 -26.65
N ALA A 484 16.95 -19.71 -26.13
CA ALA A 484 15.53 -19.84 -26.39
C ALA A 484 14.75 -18.83 -25.52
N ILE A 485 13.86 -18.03 -26.10
CA ILE A 485 13.13 -16.98 -25.39
C ILE A 485 11.63 -17.25 -25.43
N VAL A 486 10.98 -17.17 -24.27
CA VAL A 486 9.52 -17.20 -24.14
C VAL A 486 9.04 -15.85 -23.64
N VAL A 487 8.32 -15.11 -24.46
CA VAL A 487 7.79 -13.78 -24.13
C VAL A 487 6.30 -13.86 -23.82
N ARG A 488 5.88 -13.29 -22.73
CA ARG A 488 4.48 -13.00 -22.46
C ARG A 488 4.29 -11.49 -22.44
N SER A 489 3.37 -11.00 -23.25
CA SER A 489 2.98 -9.59 -23.24
C SER A 489 1.47 -9.46 -23.45
N SER A 490 0.89 -8.45 -22.82
CA SER A 490 -0.49 -8.02 -23.03
C SER A 490 -0.65 -7.20 -24.32
N ASP A 491 0.44 -6.70 -24.90
CA ASP A 491 0.47 -5.93 -26.14
C ASP A 491 0.61 -6.85 -27.35
N ALA A 492 -0.46 -7.01 -28.12
CA ALA A 492 -0.47 -7.85 -29.32
C ALA A 492 0.51 -7.33 -30.40
N THR A 493 0.78 -6.02 -30.46
CA THR A 493 1.73 -5.42 -31.39
C THR A 493 3.16 -5.83 -31.02
N GLU A 494 3.50 -5.82 -29.73
CA GLU A 494 4.79 -6.29 -29.22
C GLU A 494 5.03 -7.77 -29.55
N VAL A 495 4.02 -8.62 -29.23
CA VAL A 495 4.10 -10.05 -29.51
C VAL A 495 4.24 -10.31 -31.03
N ALA A 496 3.45 -9.63 -31.86
CA ALA A 496 3.53 -9.76 -33.32
C ALA A 496 4.88 -9.31 -33.89
N GLY A 497 5.44 -8.21 -33.39
CA GLY A 497 6.71 -7.67 -33.88
C GLY A 497 7.93 -8.47 -33.41
N LEU A 498 7.89 -8.98 -32.15
CA LEU A 498 9.04 -9.60 -31.51
C LEU A 498 9.09 -11.12 -31.68
N CYS A 499 7.96 -11.84 -31.72
CA CYS A 499 7.92 -13.30 -31.64
C CYS A 499 7.91 -13.95 -33.02
N ASP A 500 8.57 -15.10 -33.15
CA ASP A 500 8.61 -15.92 -34.38
C ASP A 500 7.39 -16.84 -34.49
N ARG A 501 6.91 -17.35 -33.33
CA ARG A 501 5.69 -18.12 -33.18
C ARG A 501 4.93 -17.66 -31.95
N VAL A 502 3.61 -17.81 -31.94
CA VAL A 502 2.74 -17.38 -30.84
C VAL A 502 1.78 -18.48 -30.44
N PHE A 503 1.76 -18.82 -29.17
CA PHE A 503 0.83 -19.78 -28.56
C PHE A 503 -0.28 -19.01 -27.87
N VAL A 504 -1.52 -19.21 -28.30
CA VAL A 504 -2.69 -18.53 -27.77
C VAL A 504 -3.32 -19.40 -26.68
N PHE A 505 -3.41 -18.82 -25.49
CA PHE A 505 -4.00 -19.46 -24.31
C PHE A 505 -5.47 -19.09 -24.15
N SER A 506 -6.27 -20.10 -23.82
CA SER A 506 -7.66 -19.92 -23.35
C SER A 506 -7.97 -21.00 -22.33
N ARG A 507 -8.54 -20.59 -21.19
CA ARG A 507 -8.97 -21.50 -20.09
C ARG A 507 -7.88 -22.46 -19.61
N GLY A 508 -6.67 -21.97 -19.57
CA GLY A 508 -5.52 -22.76 -19.11
C GLY A 508 -4.91 -23.69 -20.14
N LYS A 509 -5.41 -23.71 -21.40
CA LYS A 509 -4.89 -24.56 -22.47
C LYS A 509 -4.40 -23.76 -23.65
N VAL A 510 -3.44 -24.29 -24.39
CA VAL A 510 -3.05 -23.76 -25.69
C VAL A 510 -4.12 -24.16 -26.69
N VAL A 511 -4.76 -23.17 -27.32
CA VAL A 511 -5.89 -23.37 -28.26
C VAL A 511 -5.51 -23.10 -29.72
N ALA A 512 -4.42 -22.37 -29.96
CA ALA A 512 -3.89 -22.10 -31.28
C ALA A 512 -2.40 -21.83 -31.23
N GLU A 513 -1.73 -22.17 -32.32
CA GLU A 513 -0.35 -21.79 -32.60
C GLU A 513 -0.34 -20.99 -33.89
N LEU A 514 0.23 -19.79 -33.84
CA LEU A 514 0.39 -18.92 -34.98
C LEU A 514 1.87 -18.91 -35.40
N ALA A 515 2.18 -18.99 -36.68
CA ALA A 515 3.54 -19.00 -37.21
C ALA A 515 3.61 -18.23 -38.52
N GLY A 516 4.80 -17.74 -38.89
CA GLY A 516 5.05 -17.08 -40.19
C GLY A 516 4.16 -15.85 -40.41
N SER A 517 3.43 -15.83 -41.52
CA SER A 517 2.55 -14.73 -41.93
C SER A 517 1.34 -14.49 -41.00
N ASP A 518 1.00 -15.47 -40.18
CA ASP A 518 -0.17 -15.39 -39.27
C ASP A 518 0.17 -14.66 -37.97
N VAL A 519 1.46 -14.43 -37.68
CA VAL A 519 1.93 -13.68 -36.51
C VAL A 519 1.78 -12.18 -36.80
N THR A 520 0.54 -11.71 -36.73
CA THR A 520 0.14 -10.32 -36.89
C THR A 520 -0.72 -9.87 -35.73
N GLU A 521 -0.75 -8.57 -35.41
CA GLU A 521 -1.61 -8.01 -34.37
C GLU A 521 -3.07 -8.46 -34.55
N VAL A 522 -3.57 -8.40 -35.79
CA VAL A 522 -4.94 -8.81 -36.14
C VAL A 522 -5.15 -10.32 -35.95
N GLY A 523 -4.17 -11.14 -36.39
CA GLY A 523 -4.21 -12.60 -36.26
C GLY A 523 -4.25 -13.02 -34.78
N ILE A 524 -3.37 -12.46 -33.96
CA ILE A 524 -3.31 -12.72 -32.52
C ILE A 524 -4.62 -12.30 -31.84
N THR A 525 -5.08 -11.06 -32.06
CA THR A 525 -6.29 -10.52 -31.46
C THR A 525 -7.53 -11.33 -31.86
N ARG A 526 -7.64 -11.72 -33.14
CA ARG A 526 -8.74 -12.57 -33.63
C ARG A 526 -8.73 -13.93 -32.92
N SER A 527 -7.57 -14.57 -32.83
CA SER A 527 -7.44 -15.88 -32.18
C SER A 527 -7.79 -15.84 -30.70
N VAL A 528 -7.38 -14.80 -30.01
CA VAL A 528 -7.69 -14.55 -28.57
C VAL A 528 -9.19 -14.34 -28.38
N LEU A 529 -9.85 -13.52 -29.21
CA LEU A 529 -11.30 -13.24 -29.13
C LEU A 529 -12.15 -14.45 -29.46
N THR A 530 -11.79 -15.20 -30.51
CA THR A 530 -12.53 -16.38 -30.95
C THR A 530 -12.50 -17.49 -29.90
N ALA A 531 -11.36 -17.64 -29.20
CA ALA A 531 -11.18 -18.61 -28.12
C ALA A 531 -11.99 -18.28 -26.85
N THR A 532 -12.48 -17.03 -26.70
CA THR A 532 -13.09 -16.53 -25.46
C THR A 532 -14.62 -16.51 -25.52
N SER A 533 -15.24 -16.81 -26.66
CA SER A 533 -16.69 -16.61 -26.92
C SER A 533 -17.68 -17.46 -26.08
N THR A 534 -17.19 -18.28 -25.12
CA THR A 534 -18.02 -19.05 -24.18
C THR A 534 -17.50 -18.94 -22.75
N ARG A 535 -17.71 -17.77 -22.15
CA ARG A 535 -17.36 -17.52 -20.75
C ARG A 535 -18.37 -18.15 -19.81
N ASP A 536 -18.12 -19.37 -19.33
CA ASP A 536 -18.83 -19.91 -18.16
C ASP A 536 -18.26 -19.24 -16.90
N LYS A 537 -19.08 -18.39 -16.25
CA LYS A 537 -18.80 -17.79 -14.95
C LYS A 537 -18.80 -18.85 -13.85
N ARG A 538 -17.77 -19.65 -13.74
CA ARG A 538 -17.50 -20.37 -12.50
C ARG A 538 -16.62 -19.51 -11.60
N THR A 539 -17.21 -18.48 -11.02
CA THR A 539 -16.70 -17.96 -9.74
C THR A 539 -16.76 -19.10 -8.74
N ARG A 540 -15.61 -19.64 -8.36
CA ARG A 540 -15.52 -20.45 -7.14
C ARG A 540 -15.93 -19.55 -5.98
N SER A 541 -17.21 -19.54 -5.65
CA SER A 541 -17.72 -19.02 -4.39
C SER A 541 -16.98 -19.75 -3.29
N ALA A 542 -16.09 -19.07 -2.59
CA ALA A 542 -15.51 -19.59 -1.36
C ALA A 542 -16.69 -20.06 -0.49
N GLY A 543 -16.64 -21.32 -0.02
CA GLY A 543 -17.71 -21.92 0.76
C GLY A 543 -18.13 -21.04 1.93
N GLY A 544 -19.40 -21.07 2.32
CA GLY A 544 -20.01 -20.15 3.30
C GLY A 544 -19.23 -19.99 4.62
N ILE A 545 -18.53 -21.04 5.07
CA ILE A 545 -17.68 -21.03 6.28
C ILE A 545 -16.50 -20.04 6.15
N TRP A 546 -15.85 -19.99 4.98
CA TRP A 546 -14.70 -19.10 4.76
C TRP A 546 -15.13 -17.63 4.67
N LYS A 547 -16.29 -17.33 4.05
CA LYS A 547 -16.88 -15.99 4.07
C LYS A 547 -17.25 -15.53 5.47
N TRP A 548 -17.64 -16.47 6.36
CA TRP A 548 -17.96 -16.15 7.74
C TRP A 548 -16.69 -15.88 8.56
N LEU A 549 -15.61 -16.65 8.35
CA LEU A 549 -14.31 -16.47 9.00
C LEU A 549 -13.63 -15.14 8.63
N ASP A 550 -13.94 -14.57 7.49
CA ASP A 550 -13.38 -13.27 7.06
C ASP A 550 -14.08 -12.04 7.71
N LYS A 551 -15.15 -12.25 8.46
CA LYS A 551 -15.78 -11.19 9.24
C LYS A 551 -14.93 -10.85 10.47
N ASP A 552 -14.83 -9.55 10.80
CA ASP A 552 -14.01 -9.06 11.91
C ASP A 552 -14.38 -9.64 13.29
N ASN A 553 -15.61 -10.11 13.46
CA ASN A 553 -16.10 -10.69 14.72
C ASN A 553 -16.00 -12.23 14.78
N ALA A 554 -15.60 -12.91 13.70
CA ALA A 554 -15.51 -14.38 13.70
C ALA A 554 -14.52 -14.94 14.74
N PRO A 555 -13.33 -14.34 14.96
CA PRO A 555 -12.44 -14.75 16.03
C PRO A 555 -13.10 -14.73 17.41
N ALA A 556 -13.89 -13.69 17.70
CA ALA A 556 -14.56 -13.54 19.00
C ALA A 556 -15.52 -14.71 19.32
N TYR A 557 -16.23 -15.24 18.32
CA TYR A 557 -17.11 -16.39 18.52
C TYR A 557 -16.34 -17.69 18.78
N LEU A 558 -15.23 -17.91 18.07
CA LEU A 558 -14.38 -19.09 18.29
C LEU A 558 -13.74 -19.04 19.67
N ILE A 559 -13.23 -17.89 20.09
CA ILE A 559 -12.64 -17.68 21.42
C ILE A 559 -13.71 -17.85 22.49
N GLY A 560 -14.93 -17.32 22.28
CA GLY A 560 -16.05 -17.50 23.19
C GLY A 560 -16.38 -18.97 23.43
N ALA A 561 -16.40 -19.78 22.37
CA ALA A 561 -16.59 -21.23 22.50
C ALA A 561 -15.46 -21.90 23.29
N THR A 562 -14.20 -21.46 23.08
CA THR A 562 -13.03 -21.97 23.84
C THR A 562 -13.14 -21.61 25.33
N ILE A 563 -13.57 -20.39 25.65
CA ILE A 563 -13.80 -19.91 27.02
C ILE A 563 -14.82 -20.79 27.73
N ILE A 564 -15.96 -21.06 27.08
CA ILE A 564 -17.03 -21.92 27.64
C ILE A 564 -16.50 -23.33 27.85
N GLY A 565 -15.77 -23.91 26.90
CA GLY A 565 -15.18 -25.25 27.03
C GLY A 565 -14.17 -25.34 28.17
N LEU A 566 -13.28 -24.33 28.33
CA LEU A 566 -12.33 -24.27 29.43
C LEU A 566 -13.01 -24.09 30.78
N ALA A 567 -14.06 -23.26 30.84
CA ALA A 567 -14.84 -23.06 32.07
C ALA A 567 -15.55 -24.36 32.50
N PHE A 568 -16.15 -25.04 31.56
CA PHE A 568 -16.79 -26.34 31.81
C PHE A 568 -15.77 -27.37 32.29
N TYR A 569 -14.61 -27.50 31.61
CA TYR A 569 -13.56 -28.41 32.00
C TYR A 569 -13.04 -28.14 33.43
N ALA A 570 -12.75 -26.88 33.73
CA ALA A 570 -12.27 -26.48 35.05
C ALA A 570 -13.33 -26.71 36.17
N SER A 571 -14.61 -26.48 35.86
CA SER A 571 -15.71 -26.72 36.80
C SER A 571 -15.91 -28.21 37.13
N VAL A 572 -15.61 -29.12 36.18
CA VAL A 572 -15.66 -30.57 36.41
C VAL A 572 -14.51 -31.01 37.30
N LEU A 573 -13.32 -30.39 37.16
CA LEU A 573 -12.12 -30.79 37.92
C LEU A 573 -12.06 -30.16 39.31
N SER A 574 -12.62 -28.95 39.50
CA SER A 574 -12.59 -28.26 40.78
C SER A 574 -13.94 -27.62 41.11
N PRO A 575 -14.63 -28.07 42.18
CA PRO A 575 -15.88 -27.46 42.63
C PRO A 575 -15.74 -25.97 43.00
N PHE A 576 -14.53 -25.57 43.41
CA PHE A 576 -14.24 -24.17 43.78
C PHE A 576 -14.15 -23.24 42.60
N TYR A 577 -13.97 -23.77 41.37
CA TYR A 577 -13.92 -22.95 40.19
C TYR A 577 -15.25 -22.26 39.89
N ALA A 578 -16.36 -22.94 40.04
CA ALA A 578 -17.70 -22.43 39.72
C ALA A 578 -18.33 -21.64 40.88
N THR A 579 -17.52 -20.94 41.71
CA THR A 579 -18.01 -20.09 42.80
C THR A 579 -18.17 -18.63 42.36
N GLU A 580 -19.16 -17.95 42.90
CA GLU A 580 -19.38 -16.51 42.67
C GLU A 580 -18.14 -15.67 42.97
N ARG A 581 -17.39 -16.05 44.01
CA ARG A 581 -16.16 -15.38 44.40
C ARG A 581 -15.10 -15.46 43.31
N ASN A 582 -14.93 -16.63 42.71
CA ASN A 582 -13.96 -16.83 41.61
C ASN A 582 -14.37 -16.06 40.38
N PHE A 583 -15.64 -16.13 39.97
CA PHE A 583 -16.13 -15.37 38.80
C PHE A 583 -15.98 -13.86 39.02
N SER A 584 -16.28 -13.37 40.21
CA SER A 584 -16.07 -11.95 40.56
C SER A 584 -14.61 -11.55 40.45
N SER A 585 -13.67 -12.39 40.91
CA SER A 585 -12.24 -12.14 40.82
C SER A 585 -11.74 -12.17 39.37
N ILE A 586 -12.17 -13.15 38.58
CA ILE A 586 -11.85 -13.21 37.16
C ILE A 586 -12.33 -11.93 36.43
N LEU A 587 -13.58 -11.51 36.65
CA LEU A 587 -14.14 -10.31 36.03
C LEU A 587 -13.40 -9.02 36.44
N ALA A 588 -12.92 -8.92 37.66
CA ALA A 588 -12.14 -7.79 38.14
C ALA A 588 -10.76 -7.72 37.42
N LEU A 589 -10.08 -8.86 37.27
CA LEU A 589 -8.81 -8.95 36.55
C LEU A 589 -8.99 -8.68 35.06
N VAL A 590 -10.06 -9.23 34.46
CA VAL A 590 -10.43 -8.98 33.06
C VAL A 590 -10.65 -7.48 32.82
N ALA A 591 -11.32 -6.77 33.74
CA ALA A 591 -11.57 -5.36 33.59
C ALA A 591 -10.27 -4.56 33.42
N THR A 592 -9.25 -4.84 34.21
CA THR A 592 -7.95 -4.17 34.13
C THR A 592 -7.24 -4.49 32.81
N LEU A 593 -7.13 -5.79 32.48
CA LEU A 593 -6.46 -6.23 31.25
C LEU A 593 -7.21 -5.74 29.99
N ALA A 594 -8.53 -5.85 29.98
CA ALA A 594 -9.33 -5.42 28.84
C ALA A 594 -9.21 -3.91 28.61
N LEU A 595 -9.19 -3.09 29.67
CA LEU A 595 -9.11 -1.63 29.53
C LEU A 595 -7.78 -1.19 28.91
N VAL A 596 -6.66 -1.74 29.35
CA VAL A 596 -5.36 -1.45 28.72
C VAL A 596 -5.28 -2.02 27.31
N ALA A 597 -5.84 -3.21 27.06
CA ALA A 597 -5.89 -3.82 25.74
C ALA A 597 -6.78 -3.03 24.75
N LEU A 598 -7.89 -2.43 25.23
CA LEU A 598 -8.70 -1.51 24.43
C LEU A 598 -7.88 -0.29 23.97
N GLY A 599 -7.04 0.28 24.86
CA GLY A 599 -6.11 1.34 24.52
C GLY A 599 -5.10 0.89 23.47
N GLN A 600 -4.49 -0.27 23.68
CA GLN A 600 -3.55 -0.88 22.74
C GLN A 600 -4.20 -1.13 21.36
N GLN A 601 -5.46 -1.57 21.33
CA GLN A 601 -6.21 -1.77 20.09
C GLN A 601 -6.39 -0.47 19.31
N VAL A 602 -6.72 0.66 19.97
CA VAL A 602 -6.87 1.95 19.29
C VAL A 602 -5.58 2.33 18.56
N LEU A 603 -4.43 2.15 19.21
CA LEU A 603 -3.14 2.46 18.59
C LEU A 603 -2.78 1.47 17.48
N MET A 604 -2.97 0.17 17.73
CA MET A 604 -2.71 -0.89 16.74
C MET A 604 -3.58 -0.72 15.49
N MET A 605 -4.77 -0.14 15.59
CA MET A 605 -5.57 0.22 14.41
C MET A 605 -4.83 1.16 13.46
N THR A 606 -3.89 1.98 13.94
CA THR A 606 -3.05 2.87 13.09
C THR A 606 -1.72 2.24 12.66
N GLY A 607 -1.47 0.98 13.01
CA GLY A 607 -0.21 0.27 12.77
C GLY A 607 0.88 0.53 13.82
N GLY A 608 0.55 1.20 14.95
CA GLY A 608 1.46 1.44 16.06
C GLY A 608 1.32 0.38 17.16
N ILE A 609 2.38 0.19 17.95
CA ILE A 609 2.39 -0.65 19.17
C ILE A 609 2.98 0.19 20.29
N ASP A 610 2.32 0.25 21.47
CA ASP A 610 2.83 0.96 22.64
C ASP A 610 3.32 -0.04 23.69
N LEU A 611 4.63 -0.08 23.86
CA LEU A 611 5.28 -0.89 24.89
C LEU A 611 5.28 -0.20 26.25
N SER A 612 5.06 1.11 26.30
CA SER A 612 5.18 1.91 27.55
C SER A 612 3.95 1.83 28.45
N VAL A 613 2.85 1.19 28.01
CA VAL A 613 1.59 1.11 28.78
C VAL A 613 1.76 0.45 30.15
N GLY A 614 2.56 -0.60 30.27
CA GLY A 614 2.82 -1.29 31.56
C GLY A 614 3.55 -0.40 32.57
N PRO A 615 4.73 0.15 32.25
CA PRO A 615 5.41 1.11 33.10
C PRO A 615 4.57 2.34 33.42
N LEU A 616 3.76 2.84 32.49
CA LEU A 616 2.82 3.93 32.74
C LEU A 616 1.80 3.54 33.83
N MET A 617 1.27 2.32 33.76
CA MET A 617 0.38 1.81 34.81
C MET A 617 1.11 1.77 36.18
N GLY A 618 2.35 1.24 36.22
CA GLY A 618 3.19 1.22 37.42
C GLY A 618 3.45 2.61 37.97
N LEU A 619 3.83 3.57 37.13
CA LEU A 619 4.05 4.97 37.55
C LEU A 619 2.77 5.59 38.12
N THR A 620 1.62 5.32 37.51
CA THR A 620 0.33 5.80 37.98
C THR A 620 0.02 5.27 39.40
N VAL A 621 0.26 3.97 39.64
CA VAL A 621 0.08 3.35 40.96
C VAL A 621 1.05 3.95 41.96
N VAL A 622 2.30 4.22 41.57
CA VAL A 622 3.30 4.90 42.41
C VAL A 622 2.81 6.31 42.78
N ILE A 623 2.35 7.10 41.83
CA ILE A 623 1.81 8.46 42.08
C ILE A 623 0.62 8.36 43.05
N ALA A 624 -0.33 7.44 42.82
CA ALA A 624 -1.46 7.23 43.69
C ALA A 624 -1.04 6.97 45.14
N SER A 625 0.02 6.20 45.38
CA SER A 625 0.54 5.86 46.69
C SER A 625 1.18 7.04 47.46
N PHE A 626 1.38 8.20 46.83
CA PHE A 626 1.82 9.43 47.50
C PHE A 626 0.66 10.37 47.81
N TYR A 627 -0.37 10.40 46.98
CA TYR A 627 -1.43 11.41 47.10
C TYR A 627 -2.78 10.85 47.57
N LEU A 628 -3.09 9.58 47.26
CA LEU A 628 -4.37 8.95 47.60
C LEU A 628 -4.26 8.06 48.82
N VAL A 629 -3.70 8.61 49.88
CA VAL A 629 -3.46 7.93 51.18
C VAL A 629 -4.46 8.42 52.20
N ASP A 630 -4.81 7.57 53.18
CA ASP A 630 -5.70 7.94 54.26
C ASP A 630 -5.13 9.11 55.07
N GLY A 631 -5.97 10.08 55.41
CA GLY A 631 -5.60 11.28 56.13
C GLY A 631 -5.05 12.44 55.27
N THR A 632 -4.90 12.28 53.97
CA THR A 632 -4.57 13.38 53.05
C THR A 632 -5.76 14.32 52.86
N SER A 633 -5.49 15.62 52.70
CA SER A 633 -6.53 16.62 52.45
C SER A 633 -7.20 16.37 51.11
N PRO A 634 -8.52 16.69 50.96
CA PRO A 634 -9.22 16.53 49.65
C PRO A 634 -8.56 17.28 48.48
N GLY A 635 -7.94 18.43 48.76
CA GLY A 635 -7.19 19.19 47.78
C GLY A 635 -5.96 18.45 47.26
N LEU A 636 -5.23 17.76 48.12
CA LEU A 636 -4.06 16.98 47.75
C LEU A 636 -4.44 15.70 47.00
N GLN A 637 -5.57 15.08 47.41
CA GLN A 637 -6.14 13.94 46.66
C GLN A 637 -6.56 14.37 45.22
N LEU A 638 -7.19 15.55 45.07
CA LEU A 638 -7.53 16.10 43.78
C LEU A 638 -6.29 16.30 42.89
N TRP A 639 -5.20 16.85 43.47
CA TRP A 639 -3.91 16.94 42.76
C TRP A 639 -3.38 15.58 42.33
N GLY A 640 -3.54 14.54 43.17
CA GLY A 640 -3.19 13.17 42.82
C GLY A 640 -3.93 12.68 41.57
N TRP A 641 -5.25 12.89 41.51
CA TRP A 641 -6.03 12.55 40.30
C TRP A 641 -5.63 13.33 39.07
N ILE A 642 -5.38 14.64 39.21
CA ILE A 642 -4.89 15.48 38.12
C ILE A 642 -3.52 14.99 37.64
N ALA A 643 -2.62 14.63 38.54
CA ALA A 643 -1.29 14.12 38.21
C ALA A 643 -1.37 12.80 37.47
N ILE A 644 -2.21 11.87 37.88
CA ILE A 644 -2.46 10.58 37.23
C ILE A 644 -2.92 10.80 35.77
N ILE A 645 -3.94 11.60 35.58
CA ILE A 645 -4.46 11.91 34.23
C ILE A 645 -3.43 12.67 33.42
N GLY A 646 -2.78 13.66 33.99
CA GLY A 646 -1.76 14.49 33.33
C GLY A 646 -0.57 13.68 32.86
N VAL A 647 -0.05 12.77 33.67
CA VAL A 647 1.08 11.89 33.31
C VAL A 647 0.66 10.93 32.19
N ALA A 648 -0.54 10.33 32.26
CA ALA A 648 -1.03 9.46 31.21
C ALA A 648 -1.10 10.18 29.85
N LEU A 649 -1.69 11.38 29.82
CA LEU A 649 -1.78 12.17 28.57
C LEU A 649 -0.41 12.66 28.09
N LEU A 650 0.49 13.04 29.01
CA LEU A 650 1.85 13.47 28.69
C LEU A 650 2.65 12.34 28.00
N VAL A 651 2.55 11.11 28.50
CA VAL A 651 3.21 9.95 27.89
C VAL A 651 2.66 9.69 26.49
N GLY A 652 1.34 9.76 26.30
CA GLY A 652 0.75 9.61 24.96
C GLY A 652 1.20 10.71 23.99
N LEU A 653 1.31 11.95 24.45
CA LEU A 653 1.82 13.06 23.67
C LEU A 653 3.31 12.87 23.34
N LEU A 654 4.11 12.42 24.28
CA LEU A 654 5.54 12.15 24.10
C LEU A 654 5.75 11.04 23.06
N ASN A 655 5.05 9.92 23.17
CA ASN A 655 5.12 8.81 22.21
C ASN A 655 4.73 9.28 20.81
N TRP A 656 3.63 10.03 20.67
CA TRP A 656 3.27 10.62 19.39
C TRP A 656 4.34 11.55 18.83
N ALA A 657 4.93 12.42 19.66
CA ALA A 657 5.96 13.36 19.21
C ALA A 657 7.22 12.62 18.73
N LEU A 658 7.67 11.58 19.44
CA LEU A 658 8.80 10.77 19.03
C LEU A 658 8.57 10.05 17.70
N VAL A 659 7.37 9.58 17.46
CA VAL A 659 7.02 8.88 16.21
C VAL A 659 6.80 9.86 15.05
N GLU A 660 6.01 10.94 15.26
CA GLU A 660 5.55 11.80 14.16
C GLU A 660 6.45 13.03 13.92
N LEU A 661 7.13 13.55 14.92
CA LEU A 661 8.00 14.72 14.79
C LEU A 661 9.47 14.32 14.64
N VAL A 662 9.94 13.34 15.41
CA VAL A 662 11.31 12.83 15.33
C VAL A 662 11.47 11.76 14.25
N GLY A 663 10.39 11.07 13.88
CA GLY A 663 10.39 10.03 12.83
C GLY A 663 10.88 8.66 13.30
N LEU A 664 10.84 8.37 14.62
CA LEU A 664 11.24 7.08 15.15
C LEU A 664 10.19 6.00 14.84
N HIS A 665 10.66 4.77 14.64
CA HIS A 665 9.75 3.63 14.55
C HIS A 665 8.95 3.47 15.86
N PRO A 666 7.62 3.22 15.81
CA PRO A 666 6.76 3.19 17.01
C PRO A 666 7.28 2.29 18.12
N MET A 667 7.75 1.08 17.80
CA MET A 667 8.28 0.16 18.81
C MET A 667 9.56 0.69 19.49
N VAL A 668 10.44 1.37 18.75
CA VAL A 668 11.67 1.95 19.31
C VAL A 668 11.35 3.12 20.21
N ALA A 669 10.44 4.01 19.78
CA ALA A 669 10.00 5.16 20.56
C ALA A 669 9.37 4.71 21.88
N THR A 670 8.42 3.76 21.83
CA THR A 670 7.69 3.30 23.02
C THR A 670 8.54 2.40 23.93
N LEU A 671 9.58 1.72 23.41
CA LEU A 671 10.56 1.01 24.22
C LEU A 671 11.47 1.99 24.99
N ALA A 672 11.89 3.08 24.35
CA ALA A 672 12.66 4.11 25.03
C ALA A 672 11.86 4.78 26.16
N THR A 673 10.61 5.12 25.90
CA THR A 673 9.69 5.66 26.95
C THR A 673 9.37 4.62 28.01
N TYR A 674 9.23 3.33 27.67
CA TYR A 674 9.13 2.23 28.64
C TYR A 674 10.26 2.31 29.68
N MET A 675 11.52 2.32 29.21
CA MET A 675 12.69 2.34 30.07
C MET A 675 12.74 3.61 30.92
N GLY A 676 12.46 4.77 30.32
CA GLY A 676 12.44 6.05 31.02
C GLY A 676 11.38 6.11 32.11
N ILE A 677 10.15 5.70 31.81
CA ILE A 677 9.05 5.68 32.78
C ILE A 677 9.32 4.69 33.91
N GLN A 678 9.83 3.50 33.58
CA GLN A 678 10.19 2.49 34.58
C GLN A 678 11.26 3.00 35.53
N ALA A 679 12.30 3.70 35.00
CA ALA A 679 13.35 4.29 35.82
C ALA A 679 12.78 5.37 36.74
N VAL A 680 11.91 6.27 36.27
CA VAL A 680 11.22 7.26 37.10
C VAL A 680 10.40 6.58 38.22
N SER A 681 9.62 5.57 37.88
CA SER A 681 8.81 4.81 38.81
C SER A 681 9.65 4.19 39.94
N GLN A 682 10.76 3.53 39.57
CA GLN A 682 11.69 2.91 40.52
C GLN A 682 12.45 3.94 41.36
N THR A 683 12.77 5.10 40.79
CA THR A 683 13.42 6.20 41.53
C THR A 683 12.46 6.78 42.57
N LEU A 684 11.20 6.98 42.23
CA LEU A 684 10.19 7.48 43.15
C LEU A 684 9.83 6.46 44.26
N ARG A 685 9.79 5.19 43.90
CA ARG A 685 9.47 4.11 44.85
C ARG A 685 10.28 2.84 44.52
N PRO A 686 11.50 2.74 45.15
CA PRO A 686 12.41 1.61 44.89
C PRO A 686 11.89 0.27 45.39
N THR A 687 11.06 0.31 46.45
CA THR A 687 10.45 -0.87 47.06
C THR A 687 8.93 -0.65 47.18
N PRO A 688 8.14 -1.71 47.09
CA PRO A 688 6.68 -1.63 47.31
C PRO A 688 6.35 -1.00 48.66
N GLY A 689 5.38 -0.05 48.67
CA GLY A 689 4.98 0.63 49.88
C GLY A 689 4.01 1.79 49.64
N GLY A 690 3.59 2.47 50.72
CA GLY A 690 2.58 3.52 50.66
C GLY A 690 1.19 2.95 50.40
N LEU A 691 0.41 2.77 51.50
CA LEU A 691 -0.95 2.24 51.40
C LEU A 691 -1.88 3.26 50.75
N ILE A 692 -2.60 2.84 49.76
CA ILE A 692 -3.65 3.62 49.10
C ILE A 692 -4.92 3.56 49.98
N SER A 693 -5.64 4.67 50.09
CA SER A 693 -6.83 4.76 50.95
C SER A 693 -7.83 3.62 50.68
N ALA A 694 -8.22 2.94 51.79
CA ALA A 694 -9.19 1.85 51.71
C ALA A 694 -10.55 2.32 51.16
N GLN A 695 -10.95 3.54 51.49
CA GLN A 695 -12.20 4.12 50.97
C GLN A 695 -12.18 4.23 49.43
N ILE A 696 -11.03 4.60 48.85
CA ILE A 696 -10.87 4.74 47.38
C ILE A 696 -10.83 3.36 46.74
N THR A 697 -10.07 2.41 47.28
CA THR A 697 -9.95 1.06 46.76
C THR A 697 -11.27 0.30 46.83
N ASP A 698 -12.04 0.44 47.94
CA ASP A 698 -13.36 -0.18 48.11
C ASP A 698 -14.40 0.42 47.13
N ALA A 699 -14.38 1.74 46.94
CA ALA A 699 -15.26 2.41 46.00
C ALA A 699 -15.02 1.94 44.54
N ILE A 700 -13.76 1.75 44.14
CA ILE A 700 -13.39 1.25 42.79
C ILE A 700 -13.73 -0.24 42.67
N SER A 701 -13.59 -1.02 43.74
CA SER A 701 -13.86 -2.46 43.79
C SER A 701 -15.34 -2.79 44.00
N ALA A 702 -16.23 -1.80 44.03
CA ALA A 702 -17.66 -1.98 44.25
C ALA A 702 -18.29 -2.95 43.24
N LYS A 703 -19.29 -3.72 43.71
CA LYS A 703 -19.94 -4.80 42.94
C LYS A 703 -21.45 -4.68 42.95
N ILE A 704 -22.09 -5.18 41.91
CA ILE A 704 -23.53 -5.41 41.84
C ILE A 704 -23.73 -6.94 41.78
N GLY A 705 -24.12 -7.52 42.89
CA GLY A 705 -24.09 -8.98 43.08
C GLY A 705 -22.64 -9.48 43.00
N PHE A 706 -22.37 -10.41 42.11
CA PHE A 706 -21.00 -10.94 41.89
C PHE A 706 -20.22 -10.18 40.81
N VAL A 707 -20.86 -9.23 40.07
CA VAL A 707 -20.26 -8.52 38.95
C VAL A 707 -19.63 -7.21 39.43
N PRO A 708 -18.29 -7.00 39.22
CA PRO A 708 -17.64 -5.73 39.51
C PRO A 708 -18.18 -4.60 38.61
N ILE A 709 -18.46 -3.43 39.19
CA ILE A 709 -18.91 -2.24 38.44
C ILE A 709 -17.86 -1.87 37.39
N ALA A 710 -16.58 -1.97 37.73
CA ALA A 710 -15.47 -1.74 36.79
C ALA A 710 -15.59 -2.56 35.52
N PHE A 711 -15.98 -3.83 35.61
CA PHE A 711 -16.18 -4.68 34.43
C PHE A 711 -17.33 -4.18 33.52
N LEU A 712 -18.45 -3.77 34.13
CA LEU A 712 -19.57 -3.21 33.38
C LEU A 712 -19.16 -1.92 32.65
N VAL A 713 -18.40 -1.05 33.32
CA VAL A 713 -17.87 0.19 32.71
C VAL A 713 -16.96 -0.14 31.54
N VAL A 714 -16.08 -1.12 31.67
CA VAL A 714 -15.17 -1.54 30.56
C VAL A 714 -15.96 -2.10 29.38
N VAL A 715 -17.00 -2.89 29.61
CA VAL A 715 -17.88 -3.39 28.55
C VAL A 715 -18.59 -2.23 27.86
N ILE A 716 -19.06 -1.24 28.58
CA ILE A 716 -19.69 -0.03 28.00
C ILE A 716 -18.67 0.73 27.16
N ILE A 717 -17.44 0.94 27.66
CA ILE A 717 -16.36 1.59 26.89
C ILE A 717 -16.06 0.80 25.61
N ALA A 718 -15.96 -0.53 25.67
CA ALA A 718 -15.74 -1.38 24.51
C ALA A 718 -16.86 -1.26 23.46
N LEU A 719 -18.13 -1.22 23.88
CA LEU A 719 -19.29 -1.03 23.01
C LEU A 719 -19.28 0.37 22.36
N VAL A 720 -18.95 1.41 23.13
CA VAL A 720 -18.83 2.79 22.63
C VAL A 720 -17.69 2.88 21.60
N LEU A 721 -16.53 2.31 21.89
CA LEU A 721 -15.41 2.27 20.95
C LEU A 721 -15.72 1.44 19.70
N GLN A 722 -16.42 0.30 19.86
CA GLN A 722 -16.89 -0.52 18.75
C GLN A 722 -17.87 0.26 17.84
N PHE A 723 -18.82 0.95 18.45
CA PHE A 723 -19.73 1.83 17.71
C PHE A 723 -18.98 2.96 17.02
N ALA A 724 -18.05 3.62 17.73
CA ALA A 724 -17.24 4.70 17.18
C ALA A 724 -16.40 4.23 15.98
N LEU A 725 -15.82 3.02 16.05
CA LEU A 725 -14.98 2.45 15.01
C LEU A 725 -15.70 2.30 13.66
N TYR A 726 -16.97 1.88 13.68
CA TYR A 726 -17.71 1.56 12.45
C TYR A 726 -18.75 2.61 12.05
N ARG A 727 -19.10 3.54 12.96
CA ARG A 727 -20.21 4.51 12.75
C ARG A 727 -19.78 5.96 12.80
N THR A 728 -18.53 6.26 13.15
CA THR A 728 -18.04 7.65 13.18
C THR A 728 -16.95 7.89 12.16
N THR A 729 -16.76 9.16 11.79
CA THR A 729 -15.67 9.62 10.92
C THR A 729 -14.30 9.39 11.55
N TRP A 730 -14.20 9.47 12.89
CA TRP A 730 -12.96 9.18 13.61
C TRP A 730 -12.55 7.71 13.44
N GLY A 731 -13.46 6.76 13.69
CA GLY A 731 -13.17 5.33 13.53
C GLY A 731 -12.83 4.95 12.09
N LEU A 732 -13.55 5.52 11.12
CA LEU A 732 -13.27 5.33 9.71
C LEU A 732 -11.89 5.87 9.32
N SER A 733 -11.50 7.06 9.83
CA SER A 733 -10.17 7.65 9.62
C SER A 733 -9.07 6.81 10.26
N LEU A 734 -9.32 6.26 11.45
CA LEU A 734 -8.39 5.38 12.16
C LEU A 734 -8.07 4.13 11.33
N ARG A 735 -9.10 3.46 10.80
CA ARG A 735 -8.98 2.28 9.94
C ARG A 735 -8.32 2.61 8.60
N ALA A 736 -8.65 3.76 8.00
CA ALA A 736 -8.08 4.22 6.76
C ALA A 736 -6.57 4.46 6.87
N VAL A 737 -6.13 5.16 7.94
CA VAL A 737 -4.70 5.43 8.19
C VAL A 737 -3.93 4.13 8.42
N GLY A 738 -4.52 3.17 9.15
CA GLY A 738 -3.88 1.87 9.38
C GLY A 738 -3.85 0.97 8.16
N SER A 739 -4.82 1.11 7.25
CA SER A 739 -4.88 0.31 6.03
C SER A 739 -3.84 0.77 4.98
N ARG A 740 -3.86 2.08 4.65
CA ARG A 740 -2.88 2.71 3.75
C ARG A 740 -2.81 4.22 4.03
N SER A 741 -1.81 4.62 4.80
CA SER A 741 -1.66 6.01 5.27
C SER A 741 -1.56 7.04 4.13
N GLU A 742 -0.87 6.69 3.03
CA GLU A 742 -0.76 7.56 1.86
C GLU A 742 -2.09 7.75 1.14
N ALA A 743 -2.84 6.66 0.91
CA ALA A 743 -4.17 6.74 0.31
C ALA A 743 -5.13 7.56 1.18
N ALA A 744 -5.07 7.38 2.51
CA ALA A 744 -5.85 8.16 3.47
C ALA A 744 -5.51 9.66 3.38
N ARG A 745 -4.22 10.02 3.24
CA ARG A 745 -3.77 11.40 3.04
C ARG A 745 -4.32 11.99 1.73
N VAL A 746 -4.27 11.22 0.65
CA VAL A 746 -4.79 11.63 -0.66
C VAL A 746 -6.28 11.95 -0.58
N VAL A 747 -7.09 11.21 0.18
CA VAL A 747 -8.52 11.52 0.38
C VAL A 747 -8.79 12.60 1.45
N GLY A 748 -7.74 13.26 1.98
CA GLY A 748 -7.86 14.40 2.89
C GLY A 748 -7.93 14.04 4.38
N VAL A 749 -7.74 12.78 4.75
CA VAL A 749 -7.51 12.41 6.15
C VAL A 749 -6.17 12.97 6.60
N ARG A 750 -6.06 13.45 7.82
CA ARG A 750 -4.81 13.96 8.41
C ARG A 750 -4.17 12.89 9.30
N PRO A 751 -3.22 12.06 8.82
CA PRO A 751 -2.70 10.91 9.57
C PRO A 751 -2.09 11.30 10.91
N ARG A 752 -1.37 12.44 10.97
CA ARG A 752 -0.74 12.94 12.20
C ARG A 752 -1.75 13.19 13.32
N LEU A 753 -2.90 13.81 13.01
CA LEU A 753 -3.95 14.08 14.01
C LEU A 753 -4.67 12.80 14.44
N VAL A 754 -4.87 11.87 13.50
CA VAL A 754 -5.46 10.56 13.80
C VAL A 754 -4.56 9.78 14.75
N ARG A 755 -3.24 9.75 14.50
CA ARG A 755 -2.27 9.07 15.37
C ARG A 755 -2.11 9.78 16.72
N LEU A 756 -2.21 11.14 16.77
CA LEU A 756 -2.25 11.87 18.05
C LEU A 756 -3.43 11.41 18.90
N SER A 757 -4.63 11.38 18.32
CA SER A 757 -5.83 10.93 19.06
C SER A 757 -5.71 9.47 19.50
N ALA A 758 -5.08 8.60 18.69
CA ALA A 758 -4.84 7.20 19.03
C ALA A 758 -3.88 7.04 20.21
N ASN A 759 -2.75 7.77 20.21
CA ASN A 759 -1.79 7.74 21.31
C ASN A 759 -2.38 8.27 22.61
N LEU A 760 -3.13 9.39 22.56
CA LEU A 760 -3.80 9.95 23.74
C LEU A 760 -4.89 9.01 24.27
N ALA A 761 -5.65 8.34 23.39
CA ALA A 761 -6.64 7.36 23.82
C ALA A 761 -5.98 6.12 24.44
N ALA A 762 -4.89 5.61 23.85
CA ALA A 762 -4.16 4.46 24.37
C ALA A 762 -3.59 4.71 25.76
N SER A 763 -2.85 5.80 25.94
CA SER A 763 -2.27 6.17 27.24
C SER A 763 -3.32 6.58 28.28
N GLY A 764 -4.41 7.25 27.85
CA GLY A 764 -5.54 7.58 28.73
C GLY A 764 -6.25 6.33 29.25
N LEU A 765 -6.53 5.33 28.38
CA LEU A 765 -7.12 4.06 28.79
C LEU A 765 -6.16 3.22 29.66
N ALA A 766 -4.84 3.27 29.41
CA ALA A 766 -3.83 2.68 30.28
C ALA A 766 -3.81 3.35 31.70
N GLY A 767 -3.94 4.68 31.74
CA GLY A 767 -4.10 5.41 33.01
C GLY A 767 -5.37 5.00 33.77
N LEU A 768 -6.49 4.83 33.08
CA LEU A 768 -7.73 4.30 33.69
C LEU A 768 -7.58 2.85 34.13
N ALA A 769 -6.86 2.00 33.39
CA ALA A 769 -6.56 0.63 33.81
C ALA A 769 -5.68 0.60 35.08
N ALA A 770 -4.76 1.55 35.21
CA ALA A 770 -3.93 1.69 36.38
C ALA A 770 -4.74 2.06 37.65
N ILE A 771 -5.85 2.78 37.49
CA ILE A 771 -6.79 3.07 38.59
C ILE A 771 -7.42 1.75 39.10
N LEU A 772 -7.77 0.83 38.18
CA LEU A 772 -8.27 -0.49 38.60
C LEU A 772 -7.16 -1.33 39.24
N LEU A 773 -5.95 -1.25 38.70
CA LEU A 773 -4.78 -1.96 39.23
C LEU A 773 -4.42 -1.49 40.65
N MET A 774 -4.42 -0.17 40.92
CA MET A 774 -4.13 0.35 42.26
C MET A 774 -5.14 -0.14 43.31
N ALA A 775 -6.41 -0.31 42.92
CA ALA A 775 -7.43 -0.85 43.82
C ALA A 775 -7.24 -2.36 44.11
N GLN A 776 -6.64 -3.10 43.18
CA GLN A 776 -6.33 -4.52 43.37
C GLN A 776 -5.10 -4.74 44.25
N ILE A 777 -4.09 -3.86 44.17
CA ILE A 777 -2.80 -4.01 44.87
C ILE A 777 -2.84 -3.29 46.23
N GLY A 778 -3.50 -2.14 46.30
CA GLY A 778 -3.64 -1.33 47.51
C GLY A 778 -2.36 -0.65 48.00
N SER A 779 -1.23 -0.75 47.25
CA SER A 779 0.05 -0.14 47.61
C SER A 779 0.82 0.26 46.37
N GLY A 780 1.75 1.22 46.50
CA GLY A 780 2.62 1.66 45.40
C GLY A 780 3.69 0.62 45.09
N ASP A 781 3.70 0.12 43.85
CA ASP A 781 4.71 -0.80 43.33
C ASP A 781 5.04 -0.43 41.88
N ALA A 782 6.30 -0.07 41.66
CA ALA A 782 6.81 0.35 40.35
C ALA A 782 6.79 -0.76 39.31
N SER A 783 6.76 -2.02 39.68
CA SER A 783 6.82 -3.20 38.80
C SER A 783 5.45 -3.77 38.47
N SER A 784 4.41 -3.37 39.17
CA SER A 784 3.07 -3.96 39.11
C SER A 784 2.39 -3.94 37.74
N GLY A 785 2.72 -2.97 36.93
CA GLY A 785 2.14 -2.80 35.56
C GLY A 785 2.86 -3.55 34.46
N THR A 786 4.11 -4.00 34.66
CA THR A 786 4.98 -4.46 33.58
C THR A 786 4.44 -5.63 32.76
N ASN A 787 3.78 -6.60 33.40
CA ASN A 787 3.20 -7.76 32.74
C ASN A 787 2.05 -7.40 31.80
N TYR A 788 1.34 -6.30 32.04
CA TYR A 788 0.23 -5.87 31.22
C TYR A 788 0.65 -5.42 29.82
N THR A 789 1.92 -5.03 29.61
CA THR A 789 2.45 -4.66 28.29
C THR A 789 2.26 -5.81 27.29
N LEU A 790 2.80 -6.99 27.60
CA LEU A 790 2.72 -8.14 26.70
C LEU A 790 1.32 -8.75 26.69
N GLN A 791 0.67 -8.83 27.84
CA GLN A 791 -0.68 -9.38 27.95
C GLN A 791 -1.71 -8.56 27.17
N SER A 792 -1.60 -7.22 27.13
CA SER A 792 -2.49 -6.37 26.34
C SER A 792 -2.34 -6.59 24.85
N ILE A 793 -1.10 -6.70 24.36
CA ILE A 793 -0.82 -7.02 22.95
C ILE A 793 -1.38 -8.40 22.60
N ALA A 794 -1.14 -9.41 23.45
CA ALA A 794 -1.65 -10.75 23.26
C ALA A 794 -3.19 -10.78 23.23
N ALA A 795 -3.87 -10.07 24.14
CA ALA A 795 -5.33 -9.97 24.18
C ALA A 795 -5.89 -9.36 22.88
N VAL A 796 -5.23 -8.32 22.34
CA VAL A 796 -5.60 -7.65 21.10
C VAL A 796 -5.45 -8.59 19.90
N VAL A 797 -4.31 -9.29 19.81
CA VAL A 797 -4.00 -10.19 18.69
C VAL A 797 -4.90 -11.42 18.70
N ILE A 798 -5.07 -12.04 19.86
CA ILE A 798 -5.99 -13.17 20.06
C ILE A 798 -7.41 -12.72 19.75
N GLY A 799 -7.82 -11.49 20.13
CA GLY A 799 -9.10 -10.89 19.83
C GLY A 799 -9.37 -10.65 18.34
N GLY A 800 -8.42 -10.95 17.46
CA GLY A 800 -8.55 -10.91 16.00
C GLY A 800 -8.15 -9.59 15.36
N ALA A 801 -7.35 -8.77 16.05
CA ALA A 801 -6.82 -7.53 15.47
C ALA A 801 -5.58 -7.77 14.60
N SER A 802 -5.44 -6.95 13.57
CA SER A 802 -4.26 -6.91 12.72
C SER A 802 -3.12 -6.15 13.41
N ILE A 803 -1.94 -6.77 13.52
CA ILE A 803 -0.73 -6.08 13.98
C ILE A 803 -0.21 -5.03 12.97
N PHE A 804 -0.67 -5.10 11.71
CA PHE A 804 -0.32 -4.16 10.65
C PHE A 804 -1.28 -2.96 10.55
N GLY A 805 -2.34 -2.94 11.36
CA GLY A 805 -3.36 -1.89 11.36
C GLY A 805 -4.58 -2.19 10.47
N GLY A 806 -5.51 -1.26 10.45
CA GLY A 806 -6.69 -1.23 9.58
C GLY A 806 -7.85 -2.15 9.99
N ARG A 807 -7.61 -3.22 10.75
CA ARG A 807 -8.61 -4.26 11.11
C ARG A 807 -8.56 -4.63 12.59
N GLY A 808 -9.73 -4.83 13.17
CA GLY A 808 -9.86 -5.31 14.55
C GLY A 808 -11.25 -5.05 15.13
N SER A 809 -11.53 -5.64 16.28
CA SER A 809 -12.79 -5.52 17.00
C SER A 809 -12.54 -5.29 18.49
N PHE A 810 -13.12 -4.23 19.05
CA PHE A 810 -13.02 -3.96 20.49
C PHE A 810 -13.75 -5.03 21.34
N ILE A 811 -14.82 -5.61 20.80
CA ILE A 811 -15.50 -6.75 21.43
C ILE A 811 -14.56 -7.96 21.45
N GLY A 812 -13.87 -8.22 20.35
CA GLY A 812 -12.86 -9.28 20.26
C GLY A 812 -11.76 -9.14 21.31
N VAL A 813 -11.30 -7.90 21.57
CA VAL A 813 -10.28 -7.60 22.58
C VAL A 813 -10.75 -7.97 23.99
N VAL A 814 -11.99 -7.62 24.35
CA VAL A 814 -12.55 -7.98 25.67
C VAL A 814 -12.64 -9.50 25.83
N VAL A 815 -13.06 -10.21 24.79
CA VAL A 815 -13.13 -11.68 24.78
C VAL A 815 -11.72 -12.28 24.83
N GLY A 816 -10.73 -11.69 24.14
CA GLY A 816 -9.32 -12.07 24.22
C GLY A 816 -8.74 -11.90 25.64
N ALA A 817 -9.02 -10.77 26.28
CA ALA A 817 -8.61 -10.52 27.66
C ALA A 817 -9.27 -11.52 28.64
N LEU A 818 -10.55 -11.86 28.42
CA LEU A 818 -11.26 -12.87 29.19
C LEU A 818 -10.61 -14.25 29.05
N LEU A 819 -10.26 -14.66 27.83
CA LEU A 819 -9.57 -15.93 27.59
C LEU A 819 -8.23 -15.99 28.33
N LEU A 820 -7.41 -14.94 28.23
CA LEU A 820 -6.10 -14.90 28.89
C LEU A 820 -6.23 -14.99 30.43
N THR A 821 -7.14 -14.21 31.00
CA THR A 821 -7.37 -14.24 32.46
C THR A 821 -7.93 -15.58 32.90
N GLN A 822 -8.78 -16.20 32.09
CA GLN A 822 -9.33 -17.51 32.37
C GLN A 822 -8.28 -18.61 32.31
N VAL A 823 -7.36 -18.59 31.34
CA VAL A 823 -6.22 -19.51 31.24
C VAL A 823 -5.40 -19.44 32.54
N ASN A 824 -5.09 -18.20 33.01
CA ASN A 824 -4.39 -18.02 34.28
C ASN A 824 -5.17 -18.60 35.48
N ALA A 825 -6.47 -18.38 35.53
CA ALA A 825 -7.31 -18.94 36.59
C ALA A 825 -7.34 -20.49 36.57
N VAL A 826 -7.55 -21.07 35.37
CA VAL A 826 -7.60 -22.54 35.19
C VAL A 826 -6.28 -23.19 35.56
N THR A 827 -5.13 -22.64 35.16
CA THR A 827 -3.80 -23.18 35.53
C THR A 827 -3.58 -23.16 37.03
N SER A 828 -4.01 -22.10 37.73
CA SER A 828 -3.93 -22.00 39.17
C SER A 828 -4.82 -23.06 39.89
N PHE A 829 -6.06 -23.28 39.41
CA PHE A 829 -6.95 -24.32 39.97
C PHE A 829 -6.48 -25.73 39.69
N LEU A 830 -5.71 -25.95 38.65
CA LEU A 830 -5.09 -27.26 38.31
C LEU A 830 -3.76 -27.48 39.02
N ASN A 831 -3.32 -26.55 39.90
CA ASN A 831 -1.99 -26.56 40.52
C ASN A 831 -0.83 -26.73 39.54
N LEU A 832 -0.96 -26.15 38.36
CA LEU A 832 0.12 -26.11 37.38
C LEU A 832 1.10 -24.99 37.75
N SER A 833 2.37 -25.18 37.41
CA SER A 833 3.37 -24.11 37.59
C SER A 833 3.08 -22.90 36.69
N ASP A 834 3.53 -21.71 37.13
CA ASP A 834 3.38 -20.46 36.35
C ASP A 834 3.95 -20.56 34.94
N ALA A 835 4.94 -21.46 34.68
CA ALA A 835 5.48 -21.71 33.38
C ALA A 835 4.41 -22.15 32.33
N TRP A 836 3.38 -22.90 32.80
CA TRP A 836 2.28 -23.32 31.94
C TRP A 836 1.45 -22.15 31.42
N GLN A 837 1.31 -21.07 32.22
CA GLN A 837 0.63 -19.86 31.75
C GLN A 837 1.36 -19.26 30.57
N PHE A 838 2.70 -19.16 30.62
CA PHE A 838 3.50 -18.63 29.51
C PHE A 838 3.48 -19.54 28.27
N TYR A 839 3.54 -20.88 28.45
CA TYR A 839 3.42 -21.81 27.32
C TYR A 839 2.07 -21.72 26.64
N LEU A 840 0.98 -21.68 27.38
CA LEU A 840 -0.36 -21.56 26.81
C LEU A 840 -0.56 -20.20 26.15
N LEU A 841 -0.11 -19.12 26.78
CA LEU A 841 -0.18 -17.77 26.25
C LEU A 841 0.61 -17.65 24.93
N GLY A 842 1.85 -18.10 24.92
CA GLY A 842 2.70 -18.10 23.72
C GLY A 842 2.11 -18.97 22.61
N GLY A 843 1.66 -20.17 22.92
CA GLY A 843 1.03 -21.09 21.96
C GLY A 843 -0.24 -20.52 21.33
N LEU A 844 -1.15 -19.98 22.14
CA LEU A 844 -2.38 -19.33 21.66
C LEU A 844 -2.08 -18.11 20.77
N THR A 845 -1.09 -17.30 21.15
CA THR A 845 -0.67 -16.14 20.36
C THR A 845 -0.12 -16.57 19.00
N ILE A 846 0.75 -17.60 18.96
CA ILE A 846 1.31 -18.13 17.70
C ILE A 846 0.19 -18.69 16.81
N ILE A 847 -0.76 -19.44 17.37
CA ILE A 847 -1.90 -19.98 16.63
C ILE A 847 -2.75 -18.84 16.03
N ALA A 848 -3.07 -17.83 16.84
CA ALA A 848 -3.86 -16.68 16.39
C ALA A 848 -3.18 -15.90 15.26
N VAL A 849 -1.88 -15.58 15.40
CA VAL A 849 -1.10 -14.87 14.38
C VAL A 849 -0.96 -15.71 13.10
N SER A 850 -0.72 -17.02 13.24
CA SER A 850 -0.58 -17.93 12.09
C SER A 850 -1.89 -18.04 11.31
N ALA A 851 -3.02 -18.21 12.00
CA ALA A 851 -4.33 -18.26 11.37
C ALA A 851 -4.66 -16.98 10.61
N TYR A 852 -4.35 -15.81 11.20
CA TYR A 852 -4.53 -14.52 10.56
C TYR A 852 -3.63 -14.35 9.32
N SER A 853 -2.34 -14.72 9.43
CA SER A 853 -1.38 -14.63 8.33
C SER A 853 -1.78 -15.51 7.15
N LEU A 854 -2.27 -16.73 7.41
CA LEU A 854 -2.76 -17.66 6.38
C LEU A 854 -4.02 -17.12 5.67
N SER A 855 -4.96 -16.52 6.41
CA SER A 855 -6.16 -15.92 5.81
C SER A 855 -5.79 -14.74 4.89
N ARG A 856 -4.84 -13.91 5.31
CA ARG A 856 -4.35 -12.77 4.52
C ARG A 856 -3.63 -13.19 3.24
N LYS A 857 -2.75 -14.20 3.31
CA LYS A 857 -2.07 -14.75 2.12
C LYS A 857 -3.06 -15.28 1.09
N ARG A 858 -4.14 -15.92 1.52
CA ARG A 858 -5.20 -16.42 0.63
C ARG A 858 -6.00 -15.27 -0.01
N ALA A 859 -6.29 -14.21 0.74
CA ALA A 859 -7.00 -13.04 0.20
C ALA A 859 -6.16 -12.24 -0.81
N VAL A 860 -4.82 -12.33 -0.74
CA VAL A 860 -3.91 -11.70 -1.73
C VAL A 860 -3.67 -12.62 -2.93
N ALA A 861 -3.79 -13.94 -2.76
CA ALA A 861 -3.57 -14.93 -3.82
C ALA A 861 -4.86 -15.26 -4.61
N ALA A 862 -6.02 -14.87 -4.12
CA ALA A 862 -7.31 -14.93 -4.82
C ALA A 862 -7.58 -13.62 -5.58
#